data_0ad4b3b38cefec227ebd5f7cfa91d4df
#
_entry.id   0ad4b3b38cefec227ebd5f7cfa91d4df
#
_cell.length_a   1.000
_cell.length_b   1.000
_cell.length_c   1.000
_cell.angle_alpha   90.00
_cell.angle_beta   90.00
_cell.angle_gamma   90.00
#
_symmetry.space_group_name_H-M   'P 1'
#
loop_
_entity.id
_entity.type
_entity.pdbx_description
1 polymer ?
#
loop_
_entity_poly.entity_id
_entity_poly.type
_entity_poly.pdbx_seq_one_letter_code
_entity_poly.pdbx_strand_id
1 'polypeptide(L)'
;MRRYIFAILALSFIAIFSKATDIMRFRRYTIADGMPQNSVTTITQDRKGYIWIGSRSGLCRFDGLTFKQFSETSDGQNIGWVHKIRIADDGETLILKIHGDKYYYFYPSSRTLKPVNGKIDLGVQEPPHTILDFDEKGMIVRKSPDSETYRIPVSSSIPYVAARCENFIDAQGNIWASFDNALYEVCFSSAPYSFHSYIGDYERHYFDSEVRCLKRLNDGKLIVATKNRLVICYSEKGEFLGYLTPDGKISERYTQFIESVYSIQQMPDSTLCLAMRVAGVALIKNLFKSNADISLIKTPHIASDCIYSTYLNGNNKYIWLGTWGKGVSVIDAGNPFRRIKSPLPGNLHVRDITSFSDTIAICTDNGLYLLPRHGESEPIHIGDMDIAGLAYIRGVKYVATTGNGIFRIDEQQGIPTLSRVNIPFVGYGVLSITALDNAQIAIVTPNRLVIYNLADRTARSMDDKYFGRSIEFTEAKPIVAPDSMILGTVDGFISVHTIFSKSKDKPHIEITTTATTTGMGIPVTINAITLDHRLPHTIYYAWRVKGEDEWNYFESENAVLEFARFLPGSYDIEIRSTDAFGLWTDNTSSITITVIPSWWQTLIILLIVILLCFICILLWKLAHPKHIDTTDISPSKPDTTPFDRKLASMIVNAIENHIDDSEYDVEHLANDVGMSRSQLYSQCRSALQRTPASLILEIRLKRAMQLIATHSFRINEIAYKVGFTDPKYFAKVFKSKVGMTPSQYAETKTTEES
;
A
#
# COMPACT_ATOMS: atom_id res chain seq x y z
N MET A 1 -24.66 -12.81 -40.76
CA MET A 1 -25.13 -13.82 -39.79
C MET A 1 -23.99 -14.57 -39.06
N ARG A 2 -22.96 -15.10 -39.75
CA ARG A 2 -21.81 -15.76 -39.03
C ARG A 2 -21.02 -14.87 -38.09
N ARG A 3 -20.89 -13.57 -38.31
CA ARG A 3 -20.18 -12.63 -37.40
C ARG A 3 -20.97 -12.30 -36.13
N TYR A 4 -22.30 -12.37 -36.17
CA TYR A 4 -23.14 -12.13 -34.98
C TYR A 4 -23.25 -13.36 -34.07
N ILE A 5 -23.12 -14.58 -34.62
CA ILE A 5 -23.11 -15.82 -33.86
C ILE A 5 -21.80 -15.94 -33.06
N PHE A 6 -20.65 -15.47 -33.58
CA PHE A 6 -19.39 -15.41 -32.84
C PHE A 6 -19.41 -14.36 -31.74
N ALA A 7 -20.09 -13.22 -31.94
CA ALA A 7 -20.23 -12.19 -30.90
C ALA A 7 -21.18 -12.63 -29.77
N ILE A 8 -22.25 -13.37 -30.08
CA ILE A 8 -23.18 -13.92 -29.08
C ILE A 8 -22.55 -15.11 -28.33
N LEU A 9 -21.74 -15.94 -28.98
CA LEU A 9 -20.97 -16.99 -28.33
C LEU A 9 -19.82 -16.40 -27.49
N ALA A 10 -19.20 -15.30 -27.89
CA ALA A 10 -18.20 -14.60 -27.07
C ALA A 10 -18.83 -13.92 -25.85
N LEU A 11 -20.06 -13.40 -25.95
CA LEU A 11 -20.80 -12.81 -24.84
C LEU A 11 -21.35 -13.84 -23.83
N SER A 12 -21.62 -15.08 -24.26
CA SER A 12 -22.03 -16.17 -23.38
C SER A 12 -20.85 -16.84 -22.65
N PHE A 13 -19.59 -16.60 -23.07
CA PHE A 13 -18.40 -17.17 -22.49
C PHE A 13 -17.79 -16.33 -21.32
N ILE A 14 -18.31 -15.12 -21.08
CA ILE A 14 -17.74 -14.18 -20.09
C ILE A 14 -18.36 -14.34 -18.68
N ALA A 15 -19.37 -15.19 -18.49
CA ALA A 15 -20.20 -15.16 -17.28
C ALA A 15 -19.92 -16.24 -16.22
N ILE A 16 -18.81 -16.97 -16.25
CA ILE A 16 -18.64 -18.14 -15.36
C ILE A 16 -17.61 -17.97 -14.22
N PHE A 17 -16.73 -16.99 -14.29
CA PHE A 17 -15.75 -16.74 -13.20
C PHE A 17 -16.11 -15.65 -12.20
N SER A 18 -17.23 -15.00 -12.35
CA SER A 18 -17.57 -13.83 -11.52
C SER A 18 -19.05 -13.75 -11.18
N LYS A 19 -19.57 -14.73 -10.46
CA LYS A 19 -20.52 -14.32 -9.41
C LYS A 19 -19.62 -13.87 -8.25
N ALA A 20 -19.48 -12.55 -8.09
CA ALA A 20 -19.04 -12.00 -6.83
C ALA A 20 -19.93 -12.65 -5.75
N THR A 21 -19.40 -13.61 -5.03
CA THR A 21 -20.10 -14.21 -3.91
C THR A 21 -20.23 -13.12 -2.88
N ASP A 22 -21.46 -12.77 -2.53
CA ASP A 22 -21.68 -11.82 -1.45
C ASP A 22 -21.02 -12.39 -0.19
N ILE A 23 -20.06 -11.65 0.34
CA ILE A 23 -19.42 -11.97 1.61
C ILE A 23 -20.17 -11.24 2.70
N MET A 24 -20.76 -11.99 3.62
CA MET A 24 -21.24 -11.42 4.86
C MET A 24 -20.04 -11.12 5.76
N ARG A 25 -19.95 -9.90 6.23
CA ARG A 25 -19.03 -9.49 7.29
C ARG A 25 -19.85 -8.99 8.45
N PHE A 26 -19.41 -9.25 9.68
CA PHE A 26 -20.01 -8.66 10.85
C PHE A 26 -18.96 -8.16 11.83
N ARG A 27 -19.33 -7.14 12.57
CA ARG A 27 -18.57 -6.61 13.69
C ARG A 27 -19.42 -6.70 14.94
N ARG A 28 -18.78 -6.96 16.06
CA ARG A 28 -19.40 -7.02 17.37
C ARG A 28 -18.82 -5.93 18.23
N TYR A 29 -19.68 -5.05 18.73
CA TYR A 29 -19.30 -3.92 19.58
C TYR A 29 -19.83 -4.12 21.01
N THR A 30 -19.02 -3.77 21.99
CA THR A 30 -19.28 -3.88 23.42
C THR A 30 -18.78 -2.64 24.15
N ILE A 31 -18.91 -2.63 25.48
CA ILE A 31 -18.31 -1.59 26.33
C ILE A 31 -16.78 -1.50 26.17
N ALA A 32 -16.09 -2.58 25.81
CA ALA A 32 -14.66 -2.56 25.54
C ALA A 32 -14.30 -1.72 24.32
N ASP A 33 -15.24 -1.55 23.39
CA ASP A 33 -15.08 -0.75 22.17
C ASP A 33 -15.50 0.71 22.37
N GLY A 34 -15.92 1.09 23.59
CA GLY A 34 -16.31 2.44 23.95
C GLY A 34 -17.83 2.70 24.05
N MET A 35 -18.66 1.67 23.90
CA MET A 35 -20.10 1.80 24.14
C MET A 35 -20.38 2.13 25.62
N PRO A 36 -21.42 2.93 25.93
CA PRO A 36 -21.78 3.23 27.31
C PRO A 36 -22.34 2.02 28.06
N GLN A 37 -22.99 1.11 27.33
CA GLN A 37 -23.59 -0.09 27.86
C GLN A 37 -23.85 -1.10 26.74
N ASN A 38 -23.78 -2.41 27.03
CA ASN A 38 -24.06 -3.46 26.05
C ASN A 38 -25.57 -3.62 25.74
N SER A 39 -26.44 -3.17 26.66
CA SER A 39 -27.89 -3.26 26.47
C SER A 39 -28.39 -2.02 25.72
N VAL A 40 -28.55 -2.19 24.42
CA VAL A 40 -29.08 -1.16 23.51
C VAL A 40 -30.59 -1.18 23.55
N THR A 41 -31.21 0.01 23.60
CA THR A 41 -32.67 0.19 23.64
C THR A 41 -33.23 0.76 22.34
N THR A 42 -32.41 1.36 21.50
CA THR A 42 -32.84 1.95 20.22
C THR A 42 -31.62 2.29 19.36
N ILE A 43 -31.77 2.18 18.05
CA ILE A 43 -30.72 2.47 17.05
C ILE A 43 -31.38 3.30 15.94
N THR A 44 -30.68 4.31 15.45
CA THR A 44 -31.09 5.08 14.28
C THR A 44 -29.89 5.75 13.62
N GLN A 45 -30.06 6.29 12.40
CA GLN A 45 -29.04 7.04 11.68
C GLN A 45 -29.53 8.45 11.39
N ASP A 46 -28.65 9.45 11.58
CA ASP A 46 -28.93 10.81 11.19
C ASP A 46 -28.62 11.08 9.69
N ARG A 47 -28.96 12.27 9.21
CA ARG A 47 -28.77 12.65 7.81
C ARG A 47 -27.30 12.74 7.39
N LYS A 48 -26.39 12.97 8.34
CA LYS A 48 -24.94 12.97 8.08
C LYS A 48 -24.38 11.56 7.93
N GLY A 49 -25.07 10.56 8.51
CA GLY A 49 -24.66 9.16 8.49
C GLY A 49 -24.17 8.63 9.83
N TYR A 50 -24.17 9.41 10.91
CA TYR A 50 -23.86 8.90 12.24
C TYR A 50 -24.91 7.92 12.73
N ILE A 51 -24.47 6.83 13.37
CA ILE A 51 -25.36 5.90 14.07
C ILE A 51 -25.55 6.38 15.50
N TRP A 52 -26.80 6.59 15.86
CA TRP A 52 -27.22 6.99 17.21
C TRP A 52 -27.78 5.81 17.95
N ILE A 53 -27.31 5.60 19.17
CA ILE A 53 -27.61 4.43 20.00
C ILE A 53 -28.11 4.94 21.35
N GLY A 54 -29.30 4.52 21.73
CA GLY A 54 -29.84 4.73 23.07
C GLY A 54 -29.58 3.54 23.97
N SER A 55 -29.34 3.82 25.24
CA SER A 55 -29.15 2.82 26.28
C SER A 55 -29.73 3.29 27.62
N ARG A 56 -29.66 2.45 28.63
CA ARG A 56 -30.03 2.86 30.00
C ARG A 56 -29.08 3.88 30.61
N SER A 57 -27.83 3.95 30.08
CA SER A 57 -26.78 4.84 30.57
C SER A 57 -26.67 6.14 29.74
N GLY A 58 -27.60 6.42 28.84
CA GLY A 58 -27.60 7.62 28.02
C GLY A 58 -27.62 7.34 26.54
N LEU A 59 -27.16 8.36 25.81
CA LEU A 59 -27.10 8.40 24.35
C LEU A 59 -25.65 8.23 23.90
N CYS A 60 -25.46 7.55 22.77
CA CYS A 60 -24.16 7.37 22.16
C CYS A 60 -24.23 7.62 20.66
N ARG A 61 -23.19 8.17 20.08
CA ARG A 61 -23.02 8.38 18.64
C ARG A 61 -21.80 7.62 18.13
N PHE A 62 -21.98 6.88 17.07
CA PHE A 62 -20.92 6.15 16.41
C PHE A 62 -20.61 6.75 15.04
N ASP A 63 -19.35 6.93 14.72
CA ASP A 63 -18.84 7.55 13.48
C ASP A 63 -18.23 6.54 12.49
N GLY A 64 -18.30 5.25 12.79
CA GLY A 64 -17.67 4.17 12.03
C GLY A 64 -16.39 3.66 12.67
N LEU A 65 -15.73 4.46 13.53
CA LEU A 65 -14.49 4.11 14.20
C LEU A 65 -14.60 4.21 15.73
N THR A 66 -15.28 5.24 16.25
CA THR A 66 -15.30 5.57 17.67
C THR A 66 -16.71 5.83 18.18
N PHE A 67 -16.93 5.53 19.47
CA PHE A 67 -18.16 5.83 20.19
C PHE A 67 -18.02 7.10 21.02
N LYS A 68 -18.83 8.10 20.71
CA LYS A 68 -18.92 9.32 21.51
C LYS A 68 -20.14 9.27 22.41
N GLN A 69 -19.92 9.26 23.73
CA GLN A 69 -20.97 9.17 24.74
C GLN A 69 -21.54 10.55 25.09
N PHE A 70 -22.85 10.59 25.36
CA PHE A 70 -23.61 11.73 25.84
C PHE A 70 -24.44 11.27 27.04
N SER A 71 -23.88 11.38 28.24
CA SER A 71 -24.56 11.07 29.50
C SER A 71 -25.21 12.31 30.12
N GLU A 72 -24.64 13.48 29.82
CA GLU A 72 -25.07 14.77 30.37
C GLU A 72 -25.15 15.84 29.29
N THR A 73 -26.03 16.81 29.50
CA THR A 73 -26.13 18.04 28.71
C THR A 73 -25.03 19.04 29.05
N SER A 74 -24.89 20.11 28.29
CA SER A 74 -23.90 21.17 28.55
C SER A 74 -24.14 21.92 29.88
N ASP A 75 -25.34 21.90 30.41
CA ASP A 75 -25.73 22.47 31.71
C ASP A 75 -25.74 21.46 32.87
N GLY A 76 -25.22 20.23 32.64
CA GLY A 76 -25.05 19.17 33.66
C GLY A 76 -26.32 18.35 33.93
N GLN A 77 -27.36 18.49 33.12
CA GLN A 77 -28.53 17.63 33.26
C GLN A 77 -28.22 16.20 32.76
N ASN A 78 -28.51 15.21 33.58
CA ASN A 78 -28.34 13.78 33.18
C ASN A 78 -29.40 13.40 32.14
N ILE A 79 -28.96 12.82 31.01
CA ILE A 79 -29.84 12.30 29.95
C ILE A 79 -30.56 11.05 30.41
N GLY A 80 -29.86 10.18 31.14
CA GLY A 80 -30.39 8.94 31.70
C GLY A 80 -30.85 7.93 30.66
N TRP A 81 -31.88 7.14 30.99
CA TRP A 81 -32.35 6.05 30.13
C TRP A 81 -33.08 6.58 28.89
N VAL A 82 -32.51 6.36 27.71
CA VAL A 82 -33.11 6.67 26.42
C VAL A 82 -33.89 5.46 25.92
N HIS A 83 -35.19 5.55 25.86
CA HIS A 83 -36.09 4.47 25.44
C HIS A 83 -36.21 4.36 23.92
N LYS A 84 -36.32 5.51 23.21
CA LYS A 84 -36.42 5.60 21.76
C LYS A 84 -35.81 6.89 21.25
N ILE A 85 -35.30 6.83 20.02
CA ILE A 85 -34.76 7.95 19.28
C ILE A 85 -35.46 8.01 17.91
N ARG A 86 -35.75 9.22 17.48
CA ARG A 86 -36.13 9.55 16.11
C ARG A 86 -35.35 10.78 15.66
N ILE A 87 -34.97 10.81 14.40
CA ILE A 87 -34.39 12.03 13.80
C ILE A 87 -35.53 12.97 13.42
N ALA A 88 -35.40 14.25 13.78
CA ALA A 88 -36.34 15.29 13.37
C ALA A 88 -36.19 15.58 11.85
N ASP A 89 -37.15 16.33 11.31
CA ASP A 89 -37.22 16.61 9.87
C ASP A 89 -36.05 17.47 9.36
N ASP A 90 -35.31 18.14 10.25
CA ASP A 90 -34.08 18.86 9.93
C ASP A 90 -32.90 17.91 9.65
N GLY A 91 -33.03 16.63 10.05
CA GLY A 91 -32.01 15.58 9.83
C GLY A 91 -30.85 15.58 10.83
N GLU A 92 -30.84 16.48 11.81
CA GLU A 92 -29.75 16.64 12.79
C GLU A 92 -30.25 16.63 14.26
N THR A 93 -31.43 17.17 14.54
CA THR A 93 -32.02 17.17 15.88
C THR A 93 -32.57 15.80 16.21
N LEU A 94 -32.29 15.31 17.41
CA LEU A 94 -32.84 14.04 17.89
C LEU A 94 -34.10 14.30 18.73
N ILE A 95 -35.14 13.51 18.50
CA ILE A 95 -36.29 13.42 19.37
C ILE A 95 -36.10 12.20 20.26
N LEU A 96 -35.92 12.44 21.55
CA LEU A 96 -35.65 11.41 22.52
C LEU A 96 -36.88 11.14 23.38
N LYS A 97 -37.22 9.86 23.59
CA LYS A 97 -38.11 9.41 24.66
C LYS A 97 -37.25 9.01 25.85
N ILE A 98 -37.33 9.77 26.96
CA ILE A 98 -36.53 9.60 28.19
C ILE A 98 -37.48 9.50 29.38
N HIS A 99 -37.14 8.71 30.39
CA HIS A 99 -37.85 8.64 31.67
C HIS A 99 -39.39 8.55 31.55
N GLY A 100 -39.89 7.41 31.15
CA GLY A 100 -41.32 7.19 30.94
C GLY A 100 -41.79 7.72 29.58
N ASP A 101 -42.91 8.47 29.57
CA ASP A 101 -43.48 9.01 28.33
C ASP A 101 -43.16 10.48 28.09
N LYS A 102 -41.98 10.96 28.55
CA LYS A 102 -41.52 12.33 28.30
C LYS A 102 -40.68 12.39 27.05
N TYR A 103 -40.91 13.40 26.23
CA TYR A 103 -40.21 13.63 24.97
C TYR A 103 -39.36 14.88 25.03
N TYR A 104 -38.17 14.84 24.41
CA TYR A 104 -37.24 15.97 24.36
C TYR A 104 -36.61 16.09 22.99
N TYR A 105 -36.36 17.31 22.55
CA TYR A 105 -35.44 17.61 21.48
C TYR A 105 -34.03 17.65 22.06
N PHE A 106 -33.13 16.88 21.49
CA PHE A 106 -31.71 16.96 21.80
C PHE A 106 -30.96 17.54 20.63
N TYR A 107 -30.17 18.56 20.89
CA TYR A 107 -29.32 19.25 19.92
C TYR A 107 -27.87 18.82 20.11
N PRO A 108 -27.31 17.96 19.24
CA PRO A 108 -25.99 17.34 19.43
C PRO A 108 -24.83 18.36 19.47
N SER A 109 -24.93 19.45 18.69
CA SER A 109 -23.89 20.49 18.60
C SER A 109 -23.77 21.30 19.91
N SER A 110 -24.89 21.69 20.52
CA SER A 110 -24.93 22.45 21.78
C SER A 110 -25.04 21.55 23.01
N ARG A 111 -25.30 20.27 22.86
CA ARG A 111 -25.61 19.27 23.91
C ARG A 111 -26.73 19.73 24.84
N THR A 112 -27.79 20.29 24.27
CA THR A 112 -28.94 20.81 25.05
C THR A 112 -30.18 19.96 24.85
N LEU A 113 -30.99 19.82 25.93
CA LEU A 113 -32.28 19.16 25.92
C LEU A 113 -33.39 20.24 26.03
N LYS A 114 -34.42 20.14 25.18
CA LYS A 114 -35.64 20.95 25.31
C LYS A 114 -36.84 20.03 25.40
N PRO A 115 -37.72 20.22 26.39
CA PRO A 115 -38.92 19.37 26.52
C PRO A 115 -39.86 19.61 25.34
N VAL A 116 -40.55 18.55 24.95
CA VAL A 116 -41.60 18.58 23.93
C VAL A 116 -42.97 18.47 24.60
N ASN A 117 -43.91 19.37 24.29
CA ASN A 117 -45.27 19.30 24.77
C ASN A 117 -46.08 18.32 23.90
N GLY A 118 -46.58 17.25 24.49
CA GLY A 118 -47.43 16.26 23.83
C GLY A 118 -46.72 14.94 23.50
N LYS A 119 -47.48 13.97 23.05
CA LYS A 119 -46.94 12.67 22.53
C LYS A 119 -46.51 12.83 21.09
N ILE A 120 -45.33 12.35 20.78
CA ILE A 120 -44.83 12.24 19.40
C ILE A 120 -44.84 10.76 19.03
N ASP A 121 -45.38 10.46 17.84
CA ASP A 121 -45.18 9.12 17.25
C ASP A 121 -43.74 9.01 16.74
N LEU A 122 -43.00 8.12 17.38
CA LEU A 122 -41.59 7.88 17.02
C LEU A 122 -41.40 6.87 15.89
N GLY A 123 -42.51 6.24 15.44
CA GLY A 123 -42.45 5.18 14.42
C GLY A 123 -41.61 3.95 14.85
N VAL A 124 -41.74 2.89 14.10
CA VAL A 124 -40.89 1.70 14.25
C VAL A 124 -40.40 1.33 12.86
N GLN A 125 -39.08 1.38 12.63
CA GLN A 125 -38.45 0.87 11.42
C GLN A 125 -37.66 -0.39 11.78
N GLU A 126 -38.31 -1.53 11.75
CA GLU A 126 -37.65 -2.83 11.94
C GLU A 126 -37.37 -3.46 10.56
N PRO A 127 -36.18 -4.09 10.36
CA PRO A 127 -35.95 -4.91 9.19
C PRO A 127 -37.00 -6.01 9.06
N PRO A 128 -37.43 -6.35 7.85
CA PRO A 128 -38.34 -7.48 7.63
C PRO A 128 -37.75 -8.78 8.19
N HIS A 129 -38.58 -9.63 8.79
CA HIS A 129 -38.14 -10.97 9.28
C HIS A 129 -37.54 -11.84 8.16
N THR A 130 -37.86 -11.56 6.90
CA THR A 130 -37.22 -12.20 5.76
C THR A 130 -35.75 -11.85 5.56
N ILE A 131 -35.29 -10.74 6.15
CA ILE A 131 -33.92 -10.25 6.10
C ILE A 131 -33.19 -10.53 7.41
N LEU A 132 -33.84 -10.23 8.54
CA LEU A 132 -33.30 -10.42 9.88
C LEU A 132 -34.27 -11.20 10.73
N ASP A 133 -33.82 -12.30 11.35
CA ASP A 133 -34.61 -13.10 12.27
C ASP A 133 -33.71 -13.66 13.38
N PHE A 134 -34.29 -14.21 14.44
CA PHE A 134 -33.59 -14.73 15.61
C PHE A 134 -34.19 -16.05 16.06
N ASP A 135 -33.32 -17.00 16.43
CA ASP A 135 -33.73 -18.26 17.05
C ASP A 135 -32.82 -18.61 18.24
N GLU A 136 -33.05 -19.74 18.84
CA GLU A 136 -32.26 -20.24 20.00
C GLU A 136 -30.77 -20.46 19.68
N LYS A 137 -30.42 -20.60 18.41
CA LYS A 137 -29.04 -20.88 17.94
C LYS A 137 -28.30 -19.63 17.48
N GLY A 138 -28.98 -18.50 17.28
CA GLY A 138 -28.35 -17.28 16.91
C GLY A 138 -29.20 -16.34 16.06
N MET A 139 -28.53 -15.33 15.55
CA MET A 139 -29.09 -14.33 14.64
C MET A 139 -28.98 -14.84 13.19
N ILE A 140 -30.08 -14.78 12.46
CA ILE A 140 -30.20 -15.21 11.07
C ILE A 140 -30.28 -13.97 10.20
N VAL A 141 -29.38 -13.82 9.25
CA VAL A 141 -29.34 -12.66 8.36
C VAL A 141 -29.29 -13.07 6.89
N ARG A 142 -29.93 -12.27 6.03
CA ARG A 142 -29.94 -12.41 4.56
C ARG A 142 -29.75 -11.04 3.93
N LYS A 143 -29.12 -10.99 2.76
CA LYS A 143 -29.00 -9.76 1.98
C LYS A 143 -30.36 -9.36 1.38
N SER A 144 -31.12 -10.34 0.92
CA SER A 144 -32.49 -10.22 0.41
C SER A 144 -33.29 -11.46 0.79
N PRO A 145 -34.64 -11.44 0.70
CA PRO A 145 -35.47 -12.60 1.04
C PRO A 145 -35.07 -13.90 0.36
N ASP A 146 -34.62 -13.81 -0.89
CA ASP A 146 -34.26 -14.97 -1.72
C ASP A 146 -32.75 -15.28 -1.72
N SER A 147 -31.95 -14.57 -0.91
CA SER A 147 -30.50 -14.78 -0.84
C SER A 147 -30.13 -15.89 0.16
N GLU A 148 -28.88 -16.30 0.10
CA GLU A 148 -28.29 -17.25 1.02
C GLU A 148 -28.47 -16.79 2.49
N THR A 149 -28.71 -17.76 3.38
CA THR A 149 -28.91 -17.53 4.80
C THR A 149 -27.60 -17.67 5.56
N TYR A 150 -27.24 -16.65 6.31
CA TYR A 150 -26.09 -16.64 7.18
C TYR A 150 -26.52 -16.68 8.65
N ARG A 151 -25.74 -17.33 9.50
CA ARG A 151 -26.02 -17.45 10.92
C ARG A 151 -24.86 -16.96 11.77
N ILE A 152 -25.13 -16.01 12.67
CA ILE A 152 -24.20 -15.55 13.70
C ILE A 152 -24.62 -16.26 15.01
N PRO A 153 -23.79 -17.18 15.55
CA PRO A 153 -24.18 -18.00 16.72
C PRO A 153 -24.21 -17.16 18.00
N VAL A 154 -24.98 -17.62 18.98
CA VAL A 154 -24.95 -17.08 20.35
C VAL A 154 -23.59 -17.35 20.98
N SER A 155 -22.99 -16.37 21.60
CA SER A 155 -21.71 -16.48 22.29
C SER A 155 -21.85 -16.63 23.80
N SER A 156 -23.03 -16.32 24.37
CA SER A 156 -23.31 -16.40 25.80
C SER A 156 -24.12 -17.65 26.17
N SER A 157 -23.93 -18.15 27.39
CA SER A 157 -24.73 -19.22 27.98
C SER A 157 -26.10 -18.77 28.54
N ILE A 158 -26.44 -17.49 28.38
CA ILE A 158 -27.68 -16.90 28.84
C ILE A 158 -28.77 -17.18 27.79
N PRO A 159 -29.96 -17.70 28.21
CA PRO A 159 -31.04 -17.96 27.27
C PRO A 159 -31.43 -16.69 26.51
N TYR A 160 -31.50 -16.81 25.19
CA TYR A 160 -31.89 -15.77 24.28
C TYR A 160 -33.36 -15.34 24.50
N VAL A 161 -33.64 -14.05 24.55
CA VAL A 161 -34.99 -13.49 24.64
C VAL A 161 -35.21 -12.54 23.41
N ALA A 162 -35.85 -13.06 22.36
CA ALA A 162 -36.13 -12.35 21.10
C ALA A 162 -36.81 -10.98 21.29
N ALA A 163 -37.64 -10.83 22.32
CA ALA A 163 -38.39 -9.60 22.58
C ALA A 163 -37.58 -8.38 23.00
N ARG A 164 -36.24 -8.47 23.07
CA ARG A 164 -35.34 -7.36 23.46
C ARG A 164 -34.31 -6.99 22.42
N CYS A 165 -34.46 -7.45 21.19
CA CYS A 165 -33.53 -7.13 20.13
C CYS A 165 -34.00 -5.89 19.38
N GLU A 166 -33.28 -4.79 19.56
CA GLU A 166 -33.45 -3.60 18.71
C GLU A 166 -32.63 -3.80 17.44
N ASN A 167 -33.18 -3.41 16.31
CA ASN A 167 -32.56 -3.58 15.01
C ASN A 167 -32.90 -2.43 14.05
N PHE A 168 -32.03 -2.20 13.10
CA PHE A 168 -32.12 -1.08 12.18
C PHE A 168 -31.34 -1.37 10.90
N ILE A 169 -31.78 -0.87 9.75
CA ILE A 169 -31.02 -0.87 8.49
C ILE A 169 -30.60 0.56 8.19
N ASP A 170 -29.29 0.78 8.07
CA ASP A 170 -28.76 2.11 7.72
C ASP A 170 -28.92 2.44 6.23
N ALA A 171 -28.58 3.68 5.86
CA ALA A 171 -28.69 4.16 4.48
C ALA A 171 -27.77 3.42 3.49
N GLN A 172 -26.70 2.78 3.99
CA GLN A 172 -25.78 1.96 3.21
C GLN A 172 -26.26 0.50 3.06
N GLY A 173 -27.36 0.13 3.75
CA GLY A 173 -27.93 -1.22 3.75
C GLY A 173 -27.26 -2.18 4.74
N ASN A 174 -26.46 -1.67 5.69
CA ASN A 174 -25.93 -2.50 6.78
C ASN A 174 -27.04 -2.75 7.81
N ILE A 175 -27.05 -3.96 8.36
CA ILE A 175 -28.00 -4.36 9.41
C ILE A 175 -27.34 -4.14 10.77
N TRP A 176 -27.96 -3.34 11.59
CA TRP A 176 -27.57 -3.10 12.98
C TRP A 176 -28.52 -3.85 13.90
N ALA A 177 -28.01 -4.67 14.79
CA ALA A 177 -28.82 -5.47 15.70
C ALA A 177 -28.21 -5.52 17.10
N SER A 178 -29.01 -5.25 18.11
CA SER A 178 -28.67 -5.52 19.50
C SER A 178 -29.01 -6.98 19.81
N PHE A 179 -27.98 -7.79 20.05
CA PHE A 179 -28.11 -9.22 20.23
C PHE A 179 -27.02 -9.72 21.19
N ASP A 180 -27.32 -10.72 22.04
CA ASP A 180 -26.34 -11.40 22.91
C ASP A 180 -25.42 -10.44 23.70
N ASN A 181 -26.00 -9.42 24.34
CA ASN A 181 -25.31 -8.39 25.11
C ASN A 181 -24.23 -7.64 24.32
N ALA A 182 -24.44 -7.43 23.02
CA ALA A 182 -23.56 -6.65 22.16
C ALA A 182 -24.39 -5.96 21.07
N LEU A 183 -23.77 -5.00 20.40
CA LEU A 183 -24.28 -4.42 19.16
C LEU A 183 -23.53 -5.09 17.99
N TYR A 184 -24.28 -5.60 17.05
CA TYR A 184 -23.75 -6.17 15.81
C TYR A 184 -24.04 -5.25 14.65
N GLU A 185 -23.03 -5.06 13.82
CA GLU A 185 -23.13 -4.49 12.48
C GLU A 185 -22.90 -5.62 11.48
N VAL A 186 -23.84 -5.84 10.58
CA VAL A 186 -23.73 -6.85 9.52
C VAL A 186 -23.76 -6.15 8.17
N CYS A 187 -22.74 -6.36 7.38
CA CYS A 187 -22.54 -5.79 6.07
C CYS A 187 -22.47 -6.91 5.02
N PHE A 188 -23.21 -6.76 3.92
CA PHE A 188 -23.08 -7.60 2.75
C PHE A 188 -22.32 -6.83 1.68
N SER A 189 -21.13 -7.30 1.35
CA SER A 189 -20.34 -6.75 0.25
C SER A 189 -20.07 -7.83 -0.77
N SER A 190 -20.27 -7.53 -2.06
CA SER A 190 -19.67 -8.34 -3.10
C SER A 190 -18.17 -8.11 -3.02
N ALA A 191 -17.43 -9.10 -2.54
CA ALA A 191 -15.98 -8.98 -2.53
C ALA A 191 -15.50 -8.96 -3.98
N PRO A 192 -14.85 -7.88 -4.41
CA PRO A 192 -14.31 -7.79 -5.76
C PRO A 192 -13.00 -8.61 -5.89
N TYR A 193 -12.88 -9.66 -5.07
CA TYR A 193 -11.75 -10.60 -5.08
C TYR A 193 -12.18 -11.98 -4.60
N SER A 194 -11.44 -12.99 -5.00
CA SER A 194 -11.52 -14.34 -4.46
C SER A 194 -10.12 -14.86 -4.15
N PHE A 195 -9.98 -15.47 -2.98
CA PHE A 195 -8.72 -16.09 -2.56
C PHE A 195 -8.79 -17.61 -2.76
N HIS A 196 -7.76 -18.16 -3.39
CA HIS A 196 -7.60 -19.58 -3.65
C HIS A 196 -6.36 -20.09 -2.90
N SER A 197 -6.58 -20.68 -1.75
CA SER A 197 -5.51 -21.40 -1.04
C SER A 197 -5.35 -22.76 -1.69
N TYR A 198 -4.12 -23.10 -2.08
CA TYR A 198 -3.76 -24.47 -2.46
C TYR A 198 -3.15 -25.23 -1.29
N ILE A 199 -3.04 -24.57 -0.14
CA ILE A 199 -2.56 -25.17 1.10
C ILE A 199 -3.76 -25.87 1.74
N GLY A 200 -3.85 -27.18 1.54
CA GLY A 200 -4.78 -28.03 2.26
C GLY A 200 -4.34 -28.26 3.70
N ASP A 201 -5.16 -29.00 4.48
CA ASP A 201 -4.87 -29.27 5.90
C ASP A 201 -3.53 -30.01 6.14
N TYR A 202 -2.95 -30.62 5.11
CA TYR A 202 -1.68 -31.34 5.15
C TYR A 202 -0.44 -30.45 4.96
N GLU A 203 -0.58 -29.23 4.49
CA GLU A 203 0.50 -28.44 3.87
C GLU A 203 0.94 -27.24 4.71
N ARG A 204 0.32 -27.00 5.85
CA ARG A 204 0.70 -25.93 6.80
C ARG A 204 2.14 -26.01 7.33
N HIS A 205 2.83 -27.09 7.03
CA HIS A 205 4.18 -27.36 7.51
C HIS A 205 5.29 -27.18 6.45
N TYR A 206 4.96 -26.79 5.22
CA TYR A 206 5.96 -26.62 4.17
C TYR A 206 6.39 -25.16 4.05
N PHE A 207 7.63 -24.93 4.41
CA PHE A 207 8.34 -23.69 4.07
C PHE A 207 8.45 -23.58 2.54
N ASP A 208 8.49 -22.34 2.02
CA ASP A 208 8.68 -22.02 0.61
C ASP A 208 7.50 -22.43 -0.32
N SER A 209 6.27 -22.38 0.17
CA SER A 209 5.07 -22.60 -0.64
C SER A 209 4.65 -21.40 -1.49
N GLU A 210 5.37 -20.30 -1.43
CA GLU A 210 5.08 -19.07 -2.19
C GLU A 210 5.00 -19.31 -3.70
N VAL A 211 4.03 -18.67 -4.35
CA VAL A 211 3.85 -18.73 -5.80
C VAL A 211 5.03 -18.03 -6.50
N ARG A 212 5.64 -18.70 -7.45
CA ARG A 212 6.73 -18.16 -8.27
C ARG A 212 6.30 -17.82 -9.69
N CYS A 213 5.33 -18.55 -10.22
CA CYS A 213 4.85 -18.34 -11.57
C CYS A 213 3.37 -18.67 -11.67
N LEU A 214 2.66 -17.85 -12.42
CA LEU A 214 1.28 -18.03 -12.82
C LEU A 214 1.20 -18.02 -14.33
N LYS A 215 0.49 -18.97 -14.93
CA LYS A 215 0.28 -19.00 -16.38
C LYS A 215 -1.12 -19.48 -16.71
N ARG A 216 -1.89 -18.65 -17.39
CA ARG A 216 -3.12 -19.07 -18.06
C ARG A 216 -2.76 -19.58 -19.45
N LEU A 217 -3.20 -20.77 -19.75
CA LEU A 217 -3.03 -21.40 -21.07
C LEU A 217 -4.09 -20.90 -22.07
N ASN A 218 -3.84 -21.14 -23.35
CA ASN A 218 -4.75 -20.73 -24.42
C ASN A 218 -6.12 -21.41 -24.34
N ASP A 219 -6.22 -22.57 -23.69
CA ASP A 219 -7.46 -23.31 -23.42
C ASP A 219 -8.13 -22.90 -22.09
N GLY A 220 -7.68 -21.82 -21.48
CA GLY A 220 -8.25 -21.24 -20.26
C GLY A 220 -7.74 -21.86 -18.95
N LYS A 221 -7.07 -23.01 -18.96
CA LYS A 221 -6.53 -23.64 -17.77
C LYS A 221 -5.46 -22.76 -17.10
N LEU A 222 -5.37 -22.84 -15.77
CA LEU A 222 -4.40 -22.11 -14.98
C LEU A 222 -3.34 -23.06 -14.43
N ILE A 223 -2.08 -22.69 -14.60
CA ILE A 223 -0.93 -23.35 -13.96
C ILE A 223 -0.35 -22.41 -12.90
N VAL A 224 -0.15 -22.94 -11.70
CA VAL A 224 0.46 -22.27 -10.55
C VAL A 224 1.70 -23.02 -10.15
N ALA A 225 2.86 -22.38 -10.21
CA ALA A 225 4.12 -22.96 -9.79
C ALA A 225 4.63 -22.30 -8.52
N THR A 226 5.16 -23.08 -7.59
CA THR A 226 5.61 -22.64 -6.27
C THR A 226 7.11 -22.85 -6.07
N LYS A 227 7.66 -22.18 -5.07
CA LYS A 227 9.08 -22.28 -4.71
C LYS A 227 9.48 -23.68 -4.20
N ASN A 228 8.55 -24.39 -3.57
CA ASN A 228 8.77 -25.76 -3.08
C ASN A 228 8.60 -26.85 -4.17
N ARG A 229 8.68 -26.48 -5.46
CA ARG A 229 8.61 -27.37 -6.62
C ARG A 229 7.24 -27.95 -6.94
N LEU A 230 6.15 -27.38 -6.41
CA LEU A 230 4.81 -27.75 -6.85
C LEU A 230 4.48 -27.02 -8.15
N VAL A 231 3.89 -27.74 -9.09
CA VAL A 231 3.27 -27.19 -10.29
C VAL A 231 1.86 -27.72 -10.33
N ILE A 232 0.91 -26.85 -9.99
CA ILE A 232 -0.50 -27.18 -9.76
C ILE A 232 -1.30 -26.75 -10.97
N CYS A 233 -2.19 -27.59 -11.46
CA CYS A 233 -3.02 -27.34 -12.60
C CYS A 233 -4.49 -27.21 -12.18
N TYR A 234 -5.16 -26.17 -12.70
CA TYR A 234 -6.58 -25.91 -12.50
C TYR A 234 -7.31 -25.87 -13.84
N SER A 235 -8.59 -26.25 -13.83
CA SER A 235 -9.49 -26.09 -14.97
C SER A 235 -9.72 -24.59 -15.26
N GLU A 236 -10.33 -24.28 -16.40
CA GLU A 236 -10.81 -22.94 -16.74
C GLU A 236 -11.75 -22.38 -15.65
N LYS A 237 -12.52 -23.25 -15.00
CA LYS A 237 -13.45 -22.92 -13.90
C LYS A 237 -12.78 -22.81 -12.53
N GLY A 238 -11.45 -23.01 -12.43
CA GLY A 238 -10.72 -22.98 -11.16
C GLY A 238 -10.79 -24.28 -10.36
N GLU A 239 -11.28 -25.38 -10.94
CA GLU A 239 -11.31 -26.69 -10.29
C GLU A 239 -9.90 -27.30 -10.31
N PHE A 240 -9.49 -27.92 -9.23
CA PHE A 240 -8.21 -28.63 -9.14
C PHE A 240 -8.16 -29.81 -10.09
N LEU A 241 -7.15 -29.87 -10.95
CA LEU A 241 -6.93 -30.96 -11.91
C LEU A 241 -5.82 -31.91 -11.45
N GLY A 242 -4.87 -31.44 -10.64
CA GLY A 242 -3.77 -32.22 -10.13
C GLY A 242 -2.42 -31.50 -10.18
N TYR A 243 -1.39 -32.24 -9.82
CA TYR A 243 0.01 -31.81 -9.79
C TYR A 243 0.73 -32.32 -11.04
N LEU A 244 1.57 -31.48 -11.64
CA LEU A 244 2.48 -31.88 -12.71
C LEU A 244 3.61 -32.74 -12.12
N THR A 245 3.74 -33.96 -12.64
CA THR A 245 4.75 -34.92 -12.21
C THR A 245 6.08 -34.76 -12.99
N PRO A 246 7.22 -35.29 -12.49
CA PRO A 246 8.50 -35.21 -13.18
C PRO A 246 8.54 -35.88 -14.58
N ASP A 247 7.63 -36.79 -14.87
CA ASP A 247 7.46 -37.41 -16.19
C ASP A 247 6.50 -36.68 -17.14
N GLY A 248 6.06 -35.48 -16.74
CA GLY A 248 5.23 -34.59 -17.57
C GLY A 248 3.73 -34.89 -17.56
N LYS A 249 3.25 -35.75 -16.65
CA LYS A 249 1.84 -36.11 -16.51
C LYS A 249 1.17 -35.33 -15.38
N ILE A 250 -0.16 -35.42 -15.31
CA ILE A 250 -0.94 -34.85 -14.21
C ILE A 250 -1.38 -35.96 -13.25
N SER A 251 -1.19 -35.73 -11.95
CA SER A 251 -1.58 -36.64 -10.88
C SER A 251 -2.38 -35.88 -9.81
N GLU A 252 -3.48 -36.46 -9.36
CA GLU A 252 -4.22 -35.92 -8.19
C GLU A 252 -3.43 -36.11 -6.87
N ARG A 253 -2.50 -37.08 -6.85
CA ARG A 253 -1.63 -37.31 -5.69
C ARG A 253 -0.58 -36.23 -5.63
N TYR A 254 -0.37 -35.66 -4.42
CA TYR A 254 0.70 -34.70 -4.14
C TYR A 254 2.04 -35.19 -4.70
N THR A 255 2.61 -34.41 -5.58
CA THR A 255 3.88 -34.73 -6.23
C THR A 255 4.64 -33.45 -6.54
N GLN A 256 5.91 -33.42 -6.16
CA GLN A 256 6.80 -32.32 -6.53
C GLN A 256 7.32 -32.54 -7.97
N PHE A 257 7.44 -31.43 -8.69
CA PHE A 257 8.09 -31.42 -10.00
C PHE A 257 9.62 -31.51 -9.88
N ILE A 258 10.32 -31.56 -10.99
CA ILE A 258 11.77 -31.69 -11.07
C ILE A 258 12.51 -30.64 -10.25
N GLU A 259 12.09 -29.36 -10.42
CA GLU A 259 12.63 -28.18 -9.72
C GLU A 259 11.60 -27.06 -9.70
N SER A 260 11.86 -26.02 -8.88
CA SER A 260 11.01 -24.80 -8.81
C SER A 260 10.93 -24.14 -10.18
N VAL A 261 9.73 -23.88 -10.67
CA VAL A 261 9.47 -23.25 -11.96
C VAL A 261 9.25 -21.75 -11.76
N TYR A 262 10.07 -20.94 -12.40
CA TYR A 262 10.07 -19.49 -12.26
C TYR A 262 9.36 -18.76 -13.41
N SER A 263 9.27 -19.41 -14.58
CA SER A 263 8.55 -18.85 -15.72
C SER A 263 7.99 -19.95 -16.61
N ILE A 264 6.81 -19.73 -17.17
CA ILE A 264 6.13 -20.68 -18.07
C ILE A 264 5.74 -19.93 -19.35
N GLN A 265 6.18 -20.47 -20.49
CA GLN A 265 5.80 -19.98 -21.80
C GLN A 265 5.08 -21.07 -22.57
N GLN A 266 3.89 -20.77 -23.11
CA GLN A 266 3.21 -21.66 -24.06
C GLN A 266 3.61 -21.31 -25.49
N MET A 267 4.03 -22.32 -26.23
CA MET A 267 4.39 -22.22 -27.65
C MET A 267 3.14 -22.34 -28.55
N PRO A 268 3.21 -21.94 -29.82
CA PRO A 268 2.08 -22.03 -30.75
C PRO A 268 1.56 -23.47 -30.98
N ASP A 269 2.42 -24.45 -30.91
CA ASP A 269 2.10 -25.88 -30.98
C ASP A 269 1.56 -26.47 -29.67
N SER A 270 1.27 -25.60 -28.69
CA SER A 270 0.85 -25.93 -27.33
C SER A 270 1.92 -26.62 -26.47
N THR A 271 3.16 -26.73 -26.92
CA THR A 271 4.28 -27.15 -26.08
C THR A 271 4.50 -26.13 -24.96
N LEU A 272 4.66 -26.59 -23.73
CA LEU A 272 4.99 -25.73 -22.59
C LEU A 272 6.49 -25.73 -22.36
N CYS A 273 7.05 -24.53 -22.25
CA CYS A 273 8.45 -24.28 -21.88
C CYS A 273 8.46 -23.80 -20.43
N LEU A 274 8.95 -24.64 -19.52
CA LEU A 274 9.05 -24.37 -18.09
C LEU A 274 10.49 -24.03 -17.73
N ALA A 275 10.75 -22.80 -17.35
CA ALA A 275 12.05 -22.35 -16.87
C ALA A 275 12.23 -22.68 -15.40
N MET A 276 13.31 -23.37 -15.06
CA MET A 276 13.56 -23.88 -13.72
C MET A 276 14.75 -23.19 -13.05
N ARG A 277 14.71 -23.14 -11.72
CA ARG A 277 15.71 -22.45 -10.90
C ARG A 277 17.13 -22.94 -11.12
N VAL A 278 17.37 -24.26 -11.19
CA VAL A 278 18.72 -24.87 -11.33
C VAL A 278 18.72 -26.11 -12.21
N ALA A 279 17.66 -26.36 -12.97
CA ALA A 279 17.53 -27.57 -13.80
C ALA A 279 17.36 -27.27 -15.30
N GLY A 280 17.60 -26.01 -15.72
CA GLY A 280 17.46 -25.59 -17.09
C GLY A 280 16.00 -25.37 -17.49
N VAL A 281 15.61 -25.90 -18.64
CA VAL A 281 14.28 -25.77 -19.22
C VAL A 281 13.66 -27.13 -19.45
N ALA A 282 12.39 -27.32 -19.03
CA ALA A 282 11.61 -28.49 -19.40
C ALA A 282 10.64 -28.10 -20.55
N LEU A 283 10.65 -28.86 -21.62
CA LEU A 283 9.65 -28.76 -22.68
C LEU A 283 8.65 -29.91 -22.53
N ILE A 284 7.39 -29.60 -22.37
CA ILE A 284 6.31 -30.58 -22.20
C ILE A 284 5.38 -30.51 -23.38
N LYS A 285 5.27 -31.59 -24.11
CA LYS A 285 4.31 -31.77 -25.20
C LYS A 285 3.09 -32.53 -24.71
N ASN A 286 1.94 -32.22 -25.28
CA ASN A 286 0.68 -32.92 -25.01
C ASN A 286 0.29 -32.96 -23.51
N LEU A 287 0.61 -31.93 -22.73
CA LEU A 287 0.15 -31.86 -21.35
C LEU A 287 -1.39 -32.09 -21.31
N PHE A 288 -1.88 -32.80 -20.32
CA PHE A 288 -3.27 -33.28 -20.14
C PHE A 288 -3.70 -34.41 -21.10
N LYS A 289 -2.78 -35.01 -21.86
CA LYS A 289 -3.04 -36.21 -22.68
C LYS A 289 -2.25 -37.41 -22.17
N SER A 290 -2.69 -38.60 -22.52
CA SER A 290 -2.02 -39.85 -22.12
C SER A 290 -0.61 -40.00 -22.69
N ASN A 291 -0.32 -39.35 -23.83
CA ASN A 291 0.96 -39.33 -24.50
C ASN A 291 1.78 -38.05 -24.20
N ALA A 292 1.65 -37.51 -22.99
CA ALA A 292 2.49 -36.41 -22.53
C ALA A 292 3.95 -36.84 -22.57
N ASP A 293 4.81 -35.94 -23.06
CA ASP A 293 6.26 -36.17 -23.21
C ASP A 293 7.03 -34.98 -22.69
N ILE A 294 8.11 -35.23 -21.98
CA ILE A 294 8.97 -34.21 -21.39
C ILE A 294 10.42 -34.36 -21.89
N SER A 295 11.02 -33.24 -22.30
CA SER A 295 12.40 -33.14 -22.63
C SER A 295 13.10 -32.02 -21.89
N LEU A 296 14.35 -32.24 -21.46
CA LEU A 296 15.12 -31.26 -20.69
C LEU A 296 16.22 -30.62 -21.56
N ILE A 297 16.30 -29.29 -21.48
CA ILE A 297 17.38 -28.52 -22.12
C ILE A 297 18.25 -27.94 -21.02
N LYS A 298 19.53 -28.29 -21.06
CA LYS A 298 20.53 -27.83 -20.09
C LYS A 298 21.77 -27.30 -20.80
N THR A 299 22.70 -26.79 -20.05
CA THR A 299 24.06 -26.50 -20.56
C THR A 299 24.67 -27.76 -21.23
N PRO A 300 25.34 -27.61 -22.40
CA PRO A 300 25.79 -26.39 -23.06
C PRO A 300 24.80 -25.76 -24.05
N HIS A 301 23.59 -26.33 -24.23
CA HIS A 301 22.60 -25.80 -25.18
C HIS A 301 22.04 -24.45 -24.77
N ILE A 302 22.08 -24.14 -23.48
CA ILE A 302 21.74 -22.85 -22.90
C ILE A 302 22.90 -22.27 -22.09
N ALA A 303 22.90 -20.98 -21.79
CA ALA A 303 23.99 -20.29 -21.12
C ALA A 303 24.13 -20.66 -19.63
N SER A 304 23.04 -21.02 -18.98
CA SER A 304 22.96 -21.38 -17.57
C SER A 304 21.75 -22.27 -17.32
N ASP A 305 21.83 -23.16 -16.36
CA ASP A 305 20.71 -23.96 -15.89
C ASP A 305 19.80 -23.17 -14.90
N CYS A 306 20.23 -21.97 -14.46
CA CYS A 306 19.44 -21.07 -13.63
C CYS A 306 18.65 -20.10 -14.49
N ILE A 307 17.37 -20.38 -14.73
CA ILE A 307 16.50 -19.56 -15.59
C ILE A 307 15.38 -18.95 -14.74
N TYR A 308 15.23 -17.62 -14.85
CA TYR A 308 14.25 -16.84 -14.08
C TYR A 308 13.08 -16.32 -14.91
N SER A 309 13.33 -16.02 -16.18
CA SER A 309 12.29 -15.47 -17.06
C SER A 309 12.35 -16.07 -18.44
N THR A 310 11.20 -16.12 -19.12
CA THR A 310 11.08 -16.57 -20.50
C THR A 310 10.26 -15.58 -21.31
N TYR A 311 10.68 -15.37 -22.55
CA TYR A 311 9.95 -14.53 -23.49
C TYR A 311 9.97 -15.18 -24.89
N LEU A 312 8.80 -15.36 -25.48
CA LEU A 312 8.67 -15.81 -26.87
C LEU A 312 8.51 -14.57 -27.76
N ASN A 313 9.41 -14.36 -28.71
CA ASN A 313 9.34 -13.19 -29.57
C ASN A 313 8.11 -13.20 -30.51
N GLY A 314 7.71 -12.01 -30.99
CA GLY A 314 6.45 -11.83 -31.72
C GLY A 314 6.32 -12.62 -33.05
N ASN A 315 7.42 -13.13 -33.63
CA ASN A 315 7.40 -14.05 -34.76
C ASN A 315 7.41 -15.55 -34.37
N ASN A 316 7.35 -15.83 -33.05
CA ASN A 316 7.36 -17.17 -32.45
C ASN A 316 8.59 -18.04 -32.83
N LYS A 317 9.65 -17.42 -33.32
CA LYS A 317 10.84 -18.12 -33.79
C LYS A 317 11.85 -18.34 -32.68
N TYR A 318 11.97 -17.41 -31.74
CA TYR A 318 13.02 -17.44 -30.72
C TYR A 318 12.42 -17.38 -29.32
N ILE A 319 12.97 -18.20 -28.43
CA ILE A 319 12.68 -18.15 -26.99
C ILE A 319 13.88 -17.50 -26.30
N TRP A 320 13.63 -16.42 -25.61
CA TRP A 320 14.60 -15.70 -24.80
C TRP A 320 14.50 -16.19 -23.37
N LEU A 321 15.61 -16.61 -22.81
CA LEU A 321 15.74 -17.18 -21.47
C LEU A 321 16.58 -16.23 -20.62
N GLY A 322 15.98 -15.54 -19.67
CA GLY A 322 16.66 -14.70 -18.69
C GLY A 322 17.31 -15.56 -17.62
N THR A 323 18.62 -15.42 -17.45
CA THR A 323 19.40 -16.26 -16.54
C THR A 323 19.85 -15.50 -15.30
N TRP A 324 20.19 -16.23 -14.27
CA TRP A 324 20.84 -15.69 -13.08
C TRP A 324 22.34 -15.66 -13.27
N GLY A 325 22.89 -14.48 -13.56
CA GLY A 325 24.33 -14.22 -13.66
C GLY A 325 25.01 -14.66 -14.95
N LYS A 326 24.22 -14.95 -16.02
CA LYS A 326 24.76 -15.24 -17.37
C LYS A 326 24.01 -14.48 -18.47
N GLY A 327 23.32 -13.38 -18.12
CA GLY A 327 22.57 -12.56 -19.06
C GLY A 327 21.42 -13.34 -19.70
N VAL A 328 21.26 -13.20 -21.00
CA VAL A 328 20.19 -13.86 -21.77
C VAL A 328 20.73 -15.01 -22.59
N SER A 329 20.02 -16.13 -22.60
CA SER A 329 20.22 -17.23 -23.55
C SER A 329 19.08 -17.22 -24.55
N VAL A 330 19.39 -17.31 -25.84
CA VAL A 330 18.38 -17.35 -26.89
C VAL A 330 18.46 -18.72 -27.59
N ILE A 331 17.31 -19.37 -27.72
CA ILE A 331 17.16 -20.65 -28.41
C ILE A 331 16.15 -20.54 -29.55
N ASP A 332 16.31 -21.40 -30.56
CA ASP A 332 15.37 -21.51 -31.68
C ASP A 332 14.14 -22.31 -31.22
N ALA A 333 12.93 -21.77 -31.37
CA ALA A 333 11.70 -22.46 -30.97
C ALA A 333 11.41 -23.73 -31.76
N GLY A 334 11.89 -23.82 -33.02
CA GLY A 334 11.76 -25.01 -33.87
C GLY A 334 12.86 -26.06 -33.60
N ASN A 335 14.00 -25.65 -33.08
CA ASN A 335 15.10 -26.51 -32.66
C ASN A 335 15.70 -26.05 -31.32
N PRO A 336 15.08 -26.39 -30.19
CA PRO A 336 15.44 -25.84 -28.88
C PRO A 336 16.86 -26.17 -28.39
N PHE A 337 17.53 -27.16 -29.02
CA PHE A 337 18.92 -27.50 -28.73
C PHE A 337 19.93 -26.62 -29.48
N ARG A 338 19.46 -25.74 -30.36
CA ARG A 338 20.28 -24.77 -31.07
C ARG A 338 20.34 -23.45 -30.29
N ARG A 339 21.48 -23.21 -29.66
CA ARG A 339 21.78 -21.92 -28.98
C ARG A 339 22.14 -20.84 -29.99
N ILE A 340 21.64 -19.64 -29.75
CA ILE A 340 21.95 -18.42 -30.51
C ILE A 340 22.79 -17.51 -29.62
N LYS A 341 23.71 -16.75 -30.21
CA LYS A 341 24.56 -15.78 -29.48
C LYS A 341 23.69 -14.76 -28.73
N SER A 342 23.99 -14.57 -27.45
CA SER A 342 23.32 -13.54 -26.65
C SER A 342 23.71 -12.14 -27.11
N PRO A 343 22.78 -11.20 -27.20
CA PRO A 343 23.10 -9.80 -27.50
C PRO A 343 23.58 -9.02 -26.26
N LEU A 344 23.53 -9.61 -25.06
CA LEU A 344 23.85 -8.96 -23.79
C LEU A 344 25.14 -9.48 -23.14
N PRO A 345 25.76 -8.69 -22.24
CA PRO A 345 26.85 -9.15 -21.38
C PRO A 345 26.47 -10.38 -20.55
N GLY A 346 27.46 -11.25 -20.33
CA GLY A 346 27.27 -12.55 -19.68
C GLY A 346 27.27 -12.53 -18.13
N ASN A 347 27.21 -11.38 -17.48
CA ASN A 347 27.29 -11.26 -16.02
C ASN A 347 26.03 -10.63 -15.38
N LEU A 348 24.92 -10.56 -16.12
CA LEU A 348 23.67 -9.91 -15.67
C LEU A 348 22.72 -10.94 -15.09
N HIS A 349 21.99 -10.54 -14.06
CA HIS A 349 20.83 -11.25 -13.51
C HIS A 349 19.56 -10.68 -14.17
N VAL A 350 18.92 -11.47 -15.01
CA VAL A 350 17.74 -11.06 -15.76
C VAL A 350 16.47 -11.41 -14.98
N ARG A 351 15.71 -10.40 -14.57
CA ARG A 351 14.47 -10.57 -13.81
C ARG A 351 13.26 -10.77 -14.69
N ASP A 352 13.09 -9.93 -15.70
CA ASP A 352 11.96 -10.01 -16.64
C ASP A 352 12.41 -9.66 -18.06
N ILE A 353 11.72 -10.23 -19.04
CA ILE A 353 11.87 -9.91 -20.46
C ILE A 353 10.47 -9.62 -21.00
N THR A 354 10.29 -8.43 -21.57
CA THR A 354 9.02 -7.99 -22.14
C THR A 354 9.25 -7.27 -23.48
N SER A 355 8.19 -6.89 -24.17
CA SER A 355 8.30 -6.09 -25.37
C SER A 355 7.20 -5.05 -25.45
N PHE A 356 7.53 -3.95 -26.11
CA PHE A 356 6.57 -2.91 -26.46
C PHE A 356 6.93 -2.37 -27.87
N SER A 357 5.90 -2.11 -28.66
CA SER A 357 6.11 -1.72 -30.06
C SER A 357 7.12 -2.67 -30.75
N ASP A 358 8.19 -2.14 -31.30
CA ASP A 358 9.26 -2.92 -31.96
C ASP A 358 10.53 -3.04 -31.09
N THR A 359 10.39 -3.03 -29.77
CA THR A 359 11.52 -3.07 -28.82
C THR A 359 11.33 -4.22 -27.83
N ILE A 360 12.42 -4.98 -27.59
CA ILE A 360 12.53 -5.92 -26.48
C ILE A 360 13.18 -5.20 -25.31
N ALA A 361 12.55 -5.25 -24.15
CA ALA A 361 13.05 -4.69 -22.90
C ALA A 361 13.47 -5.83 -21.96
N ILE A 362 14.68 -5.75 -21.45
CA ILE A 362 15.28 -6.74 -20.55
C ILE A 362 15.59 -6.04 -19.23
N CYS A 363 14.85 -6.43 -18.19
CA CYS A 363 14.98 -5.93 -16.83
C CYS A 363 16.05 -6.71 -16.09
N THR A 364 17.07 -6.03 -15.57
CA THR A 364 18.20 -6.67 -14.90
C THR A 364 18.49 -6.04 -13.53
N ASP A 365 19.33 -6.68 -12.75
CA ASP A 365 19.88 -6.14 -11.49
C ASP A 365 20.80 -4.93 -11.70
N ASN A 366 21.20 -4.65 -12.94
CA ASN A 366 22.06 -3.53 -13.33
C ASN A 366 21.44 -2.72 -14.49
N GLY A 367 20.21 -2.24 -14.30
CA GLY A 367 19.52 -1.40 -15.25
C GLY A 367 18.64 -2.13 -16.25
N LEU A 368 18.09 -1.33 -17.16
CA LEU A 368 17.22 -1.74 -18.25
C LEU A 368 17.97 -1.75 -19.57
N TYR A 369 17.86 -2.84 -20.32
CA TYR A 369 18.41 -2.93 -21.66
C TYR A 369 17.27 -2.95 -22.69
N LEU A 370 17.36 -2.05 -23.67
CA LEU A 370 16.43 -1.96 -24.80
C LEU A 370 17.10 -2.42 -26.08
N LEU A 371 16.46 -3.35 -26.79
CA LEU A 371 16.94 -3.88 -28.07
C LEU A 371 15.84 -3.75 -29.12
N PRO A 372 16.15 -3.27 -30.33
CA PRO A 372 15.24 -3.35 -31.47
C PRO A 372 14.90 -4.82 -31.77
N ARG A 373 13.61 -5.11 -32.05
CA ARG A 373 13.15 -6.48 -32.37
C ARG A 373 13.74 -7.02 -33.65
N HIS A 374 14.05 -6.15 -34.60
CA HIS A 374 14.56 -6.43 -35.92
C HIS A 374 15.82 -5.59 -36.20
N GLY A 375 16.94 -5.93 -35.61
CA GLY A 375 18.16 -5.17 -35.87
C GLY A 375 19.39 -5.77 -35.22
N GLU A 376 20.54 -5.58 -35.82
CA GLU A 376 21.88 -5.91 -35.28
C GLU A 376 22.43 -4.76 -34.42
N SER A 377 21.56 -3.82 -33.96
CA SER A 377 21.98 -2.67 -33.17
C SER A 377 22.40 -3.09 -31.78
N GLU A 378 23.38 -2.39 -31.24
CA GLU A 378 23.80 -2.60 -29.84
C GLU A 378 22.66 -2.23 -28.88
N PRO A 379 22.53 -2.97 -27.74
CA PRO A 379 21.51 -2.70 -26.74
C PRO A 379 21.73 -1.31 -26.09
N ILE A 380 20.66 -0.57 -25.93
CA ILE A 380 20.65 0.69 -25.18
C ILE A 380 20.51 0.36 -23.69
N HIS A 381 21.50 0.75 -22.88
CA HIS A 381 21.50 0.57 -21.43
C HIS A 381 20.97 1.85 -20.74
N ILE A 382 20.06 1.69 -19.77
CA ILE A 382 19.40 2.78 -19.05
C ILE A 382 19.46 2.52 -17.56
N GLY A 383 20.18 3.38 -16.83
CA GLY A 383 20.32 3.34 -15.37
C GLY A 383 21.07 2.13 -14.84
N ASP A 384 21.44 2.16 -13.57
CA ASP A 384 22.21 1.12 -12.86
C ASP A 384 21.42 0.53 -11.68
N MET A 385 20.08 0.65 -11.71
CA MET A 385 19.19 0.18 -10.66
C MET A 385 18.70 -1.24 -10.94
N ASP A 386 18.33 -1.96 -9.88
CA ASP A 386 17.71 -3.26 -9.99
C ASP A 386 16.24 -3.12 -10.44
N ILE A 387 15.93 -3.55 -11.67
CA ILE A 387 14.65 -3.38 -12.34
C ILE A 387 13.78 -4.61 -12.17
N ALA A 388 12.65 -4.46 -11.48
CA ALA A 388 11.67 -5.51 -11.26
C ALA A 388 10.81 -5.80 -12.49
N GLY A 389 10.48 -4.77 -13.28
CA GLY A 389 9.64 -4.93 -14.47
C GLY A 389 9.37 -3.62 -15.19
N LEU A 390 8.70 -3.73 -16.35
CA LEU A 390 8.32 -2.61 -17.19
C LEU A 390 6.86 -2.73 -17.63
N ALA A 391 6.11 -1.62 -17.55
CA ALA A 391 4.78 -1.46 -18.12
C ALA A 391 4.80 -0.39 -19.21
N TYR A 392 4.19 -0.69 -20.37
CA TYR A 392 4.04 0.23 -21.48
C TYR A 392 2.57 0.57 -21.69
N ILE A 393 2.25 1.86 -21.68
CA ILE A 393 0.89 2.36 -21.79
C ILE A 393 0.85 3.72 -22.51
N ARG A 394 0.04 3.84 -23.55
CA ARG A 394 -0.15 5.08 -24.33
C ARG A 394 1.17 5.77 -24.76
N GLY A 395 2.16 4.99 -25.14
CA GLY A 395 3.47 5.53 -25.54
C GLY A 395 4.43 5.81 -24.37
N VAL A 396 3.95 5.76 -23.12
CA VAL A 396 4.77 5.99 -21.93
C VAL A 396 5.26 4.66 -21.35
N LYS A 397 6.50 4.64 -20.93
CA LYS A 397 7.18 3.47 -20.37
C LYS A 397 7.40 3.73 -18.87
N TYR A 398 6.80 2.89 -18.01
CA TYR A 398 6.97 2.91 -16.56
C TYR A 398 7.85 1.74 -16.13
N VAL A 399 8.84 2.03 -15.32
CA VAL A 399 9.83 1.06 -14.84
C VAL A 399 9.67 0.92 -13.33
N ALA A 400 9.49 -0.31 -12.88
CA ALA A 400 9.46 -0.64 -11.45
C ALA A 400 10.84 -1.13 -11.01
N THR A 401 11.26 -0.70 -9.83
CA THR A 401 12.54 -1.08 -9.22
C THR A 401 12.33 -1.80 -7.91
N THR A 402 13.24 -2.68 -7.54
CA THR A 402 13.14 -3.46 -6.30
C THR A 402 13.41 -2.63 -5.04
N GLY A 403 13.97 -1.43 -5.16
CA GLY A 403 14.34 -0.62 -4.01
C GLY A 403 14.26 0.90 -4.19
N ASN A 404 13.83 1.39 -5.37
CA ASN A 404 13.80 2.83 -5.67
C ASN A 404 12.42 3.36 -6.10
N GLY A 405 11.39 2.51 -6.08
CA GLY A 405 10.03 2.86 -6.50
C GLY A 405 9.85 2.82 -8.01
N ILE A 406 9.05 3.74 -8.54
CA ILE A 406 8.64 3.78 -9.95
C ILE A 406 9.33 4.94 -10.68
N PHE A 407 9.76 4.65 -11.91
CA PHE A 407 10.34 5.62 -12.83
C PHE A 407 9.59 5.64 -14.16
N ARG A 408 9.68 6.74 -14.86
CA ARG A 408 9.25 6.90 -16.25
C ARG A 408 10.48 7.06 -17.12
N ILE A 409 10.47 6.44 -18.30
CA ILE A 409 11.51 6.69 -19.31
C ILE A 409 11.10 7.92 -20.10
N ASP A 410 11.90 8.97 -19.99
CA ASP A 410 11.80 10.20 -20.76
C ASP A 410 12.95 10.28 -21.79
N GLU A 411 12.75 10.93 -22.91
CA GLU A 411 13.79 11.16 -23.90
C GLU A 411 14.27 12.61 -23.80
N GLN A 412 15.51 12.80 -23.38
CA GLN A 412 16.17 14.10 -23.36
C GLN A 412 17.24 14.13 -24.45
N GLN A 413 17.05 14.98 -25.47
CA GLN A 413 17.96 15.09 -26.61
C GLN A 413 18.23 13.75 -27.32
N GLY A 414 17.22 12.87 -27.39
CA GLY A 414 17.35 11.54 -27.99
C GLY A 414 18.02 10.49 -27.10
N ILE A 415 18.36 10.82 -25.85
CA ILE A 415 18.92 9.89 -24.86
C ILE A 415 17.82 9.52 -23.87
N PRO A 416 17.50 8.22 -23.70
CA PRO A 416 16.52 7.78 -22.73
C PRO A 416 17.05 7.95 -21.29
N THR A 417 16.26 8.59 -20.43
CA THR A 417 16.59 8.86 -19.02
C THR A 417 15.47 8.42 -18.11
N LEU A 418 15.79 8.09 -16.86
CA LEU A 418 14.82 7.68 -15.84
C LEU A 418 14.41 8.87 -14.97
N SER A 419 13.16 9.27 -15.05
CA SER A 419 12.54 10.27 -14.18
C SER A 419 11.65 9.60 -13.15
N ARG A 420 11.88 9.88 -11.86
CA ARG A 420 11.08 9.29 -10.80
C ARG A 420 9.63 9.77 -10.84
N VAL A 421 8.70 8.84 -10.65
CA VAL A 421 7.27 9.12 -10.54
C VAL A 421 6.82 8.81 -9.11
N ASN A 422 6.27 9.80 -8.44
CA ASN A 422 5.69 9.60 -7.12
C ASN A 422 4.24 9.11 -7.29
N ILE A 423 4.00 7.84 -6.98
CA ILE A 423 2.67 7.23 -7.01
C ILE A 423 2.21 7.03 -5.58
N PRO A 424 1.02 7.54 -5.20
CA PRO A 424 0.49 7.37 -3.85
C PRO A 424 0.44 5.89 -3.43
N PHE A 425 0.73 5.62 -2.17
CA PHE A 425 0.73 4.29 -1.55
C PHE A 425 1.81 3.32 -2.07
N VAL A 426 2.65 3.74 -3.01
CA VAL A 426 3.76 2.94 -3.53
C VAL A 426 5.04 3.35 -2.82
N GLY A 427 5.60 2.42 -2.04
CA GLY A 427 6.90 2.59 -1.41
C GLY A 427 8.07 2.35 -2.37
N TYR A 428 9.24 2.09 -1.82
CA TYR A 428 10.45 1.86 -2.60
C TYR A 428 10.53 0.45 -3.20
N GLY A 429 10.04 -0.57 -2.46
CA GLY A 429 10.08 -1.96 -2.88
C GLY A 429 8.89 -2.32 -3.76
N VAL A 430 9.13 -2.56 -5.05
CA VAL A 430 8.09 -3.00 -5.99
C VAL A 430 8.44 -4.39 -6.50
N LEU A 431 7.47 -5.31 -6.47
CA LEU A 431 7.63 -6.68 -6.94
C LEU A 431 7.34 -6.79 -8.45
N SER A 432 6.29 -6.12 -8.91
CA SER A 432 5.92 -6.13 -10.33
C SER A 432 5.10 -4.92 -10.71
N ILE A 433 5.09 -4.59 -12.01
CA ILE A 433 4.28 -3.55 -12.63
C ILE A 433 3.65 -4.09 -13.91
N THR A 434 2.38 -3.82 -14.13
CA THR A 434 1.65 -4.34 -15.29
C THR A 434 0.59 -3.34 -15.75
N ALA A 435 0.46 -3.12 -17.06
CA ALA A 435 -0.64 -2.35 -17.63
C ALA A 435 -1.93 -3.18 -17.55
N LEU A 436 -3.01 -2.60 -17.02
CA LEU A 436 -4.34 -3.23 -16.95
C LEU A 436 -5.15 -2.92 -18.21
N ASP A 437 -5.18 -1.65 -18.58
CA ASP A 437 -5.88 -1.15 -19.77
C ASP A 437 -5.12 0.05 -20.35
N ASN A 438 -5.79 0.88 -21.14
CA ASN A 438 -5.19 2.07 -21.73
C ASN A 438 -5.00 3.25 -20.76
N ALA A 439 -5.43 3.15 -19.50
CA ALA A 439 -5.38 4.26 -18.55
C ALA A 439 -4.84 3.86 -17.18
N GLN A 440 -4.73 2.57 -16.89
CA GLN A 440 -4.42 2.08 -15.54
C GLN A 440 -3.22 1.13 -15.54
N ILE A 441 -2.39 1.26 -14.52
CA ILE A 441 -1.31 0.34 -14.19
C ILE A 441 -1.55 -0.29 -12.83
N ALA A 442 -1.28 -1.58 -12.71
CA ALA A 442 -1.21 -2.29 -11.45
C ALA A 442 0.23 -2.37 -10.97
N ILE A 443 0.47 -2.03 -9.74
CA ILE A 443 1.75 -2.05 -9.06
C ILE A 443 1.61 -2.96 -7.85
N VAL A 444 2.43 -3.99 -7.79
CA VAL A 444 2.43 -4.97 -6.70
C VAL A 444 3.63 -4.71 -5.81
N THR A 445 3.38 -4.50 -4.54
CA THR A 445 4.38 -4.44 -3.46
C THR A 445 4.21 -5.65 -2.54
N PRO A 446 5.11 -5.97 -1.62
CA PRO A 446 4.98 -7.16 -0.76
C PRO A 446 3.64 -7.27 -0.03
N ASN A 447 3.08 -6.16 0.44
CA ASN A 447 1.88 -6.13 1.28
C ASN A 447 0.70 -5.37 0.67
N ARG A 448 0.78 -4.97 -0.61
CA ARG A 448 -0.20 -4.07 -1.22
C ARG A 448 -0.28 -4.20 -2.73
N LEU A 449 -1.50 -4.18 -3.26
CA LEU A 449 -1.77 -3.94 -4.66
C LEU A 449 -2.24 -2.50 -4.83
N VAL A 450 -1.60 -1.74 -5.71
CA VAL A 450 -2.00 -0.37 -6.07
C VAL A 450 -2.41 -0.33 -7.53
N ILE A 451 -3.62 0.12 -7.81
CA ILE A 451 -4.08 0.44 -9.17
C ILE A 451 -4.02 1.95 -9.34
N TYR A 452 -3.16 2.40 -10.23
CA TYR A 452 -2.95 3.82 -10.50
C TYR A 452 -3.57 4.22 -11.83
N ASN A 453 -4.45 5.22 -11.80
CA ASN A 453 -5.07 5.79 -12.98
C ASN A 453 -4.26 6.98 -13.49
N LEU A 454 -3.76 6.87 -14.70
CA LEU A 454 -2.90 7.88 -15.34
C LEU A 454 -3.66 9.14 -15.79
N ALA A 455 -4.99 9.04 -16.00
CA ALA A 455 -5.77 10.14 -16.52
C ALA A 455 -6.08 11.20 -15.46
N ASP A 456 -6.45 10.77 -14.26
CA ASP A 456 -6.81 11.62 -13.12
C ASP A 456 -5.78 11.58 -11.99
N ARG A 457 -4.69 10.84 -12.16
CA ARG A 457 -3.59 10.66 -11.20
C ARG A 457 -4.05 10.13 -9.84
N THR A 458 -5.11 9.33 -9.84
CA THR A 458 -5.62 8.71 -8.61
C THR A 458 -5.04 7.32 -8.42
N ALA A 459 -4.77 6.95 -7.17
CA ALA A 459 -4.32 5.63 -6.79
C ALA A 459 -5.36 4.94 -5.90
N ARG A 460 -5.66 3.67 -6.18
CA ARG A 460 -6.44 2.80 -5.34
C ARG A 460 -5.52 1.80 -4.67
N SER A 461 -5.58 1.72 -3.35
CA SER A 461 -4.77 0.80 -2.56
C SER A 461 -5.61 -0.36 -2.04
N MET A 462 -5.07 -1.56 -2.10
CA MET A 462 -5.66 -2.79 -1.58
C MET A 462 -4.60 -3.52 -0.75
N ASP A 463 -4.76 -3.51 0.55
CA ASP A 463 -3.87 -4.09 1.56
C ASP A 463 -4.61 -5.09 2.45
N ASP A 464 -3.99 -5.54 3.53
CA ASP A 464 -4.53 -6.51 4.50
C ASP A 464 -5.95 -6.17 4.96
N LYS A 465 -6.25 -4.89 5.15
CA LYS A 465 -7.56 -4.43 5.61
C LYS A 465 -8.62 -4.57 4.55
N TYR A 466 -8.27 -4.22 3.31
CA TYR A 466 -9.13 -4.42 2.17
C TYR A 466 -9.49 -5.89 1.97
N PHE A 467 -8.50 -6.77 2.10
CA PHE A 467 -8.70 -8.22 1.94
C PHE A 467 -9.25 -8.88 3.21
N GLY A 468 -9.24 -8.21 4.36
CA GLY A 468 -9.71 -8.74 5.65
C GLY A 468 -8.84 -9.88 6.20
N ARG A 469 -7.60 -9.99 5.70
CA ARG A 469 -6.59 -10.96 6.12
C ARG A 469 -5.20 -10.43 5.81
N SER A 470 -4.19 -10.92 6.51
CA SER A 470 -2.81 -10.65 6.10
C SER A 470 -2.53 -11.27 4.74
N ILE A 471 -1.98 -10.48 3.83
CA ILE A 471 -1.59 -10.87 2.48
C ILE A 471 -0.13 -10.46 2.26
N GLU A 472 0.65 -11.42 1.77
CA GLU A 472 1.99 -11.18 1.27
C GLU A 472 2.04 -11.63 -0.18
N PHE A 473 2.24 -10.65 -1.08
CA PHE A 473 2.35 -10.89 -2.52
C PHE A 473 3.76 -11.37 -2.87
N THR A 474 3.86 -12.08 -3.99
CA THR A 474 5.12 -12.62 -4.50
C THR A 474 5.57 -11.91 -5.77
N GLU A 475 6.79 -12.20 -6.23
CA GLU A 475 7.36 -11.70 -7.49
C GLU A 475 6.71 -12.33 -8.74
N ALA A 476 5.76 -13.26 -8.56
CA ALA A 476 5.08 -13.90 -9.69
C ALA A 476 4.40 -12.84 -10.57
N LYS A 477 4.69 -12.87 -11.87
CA LYS A 477 4.08 -11.93 -12.82
C LYS A 477 2.57 -12.10 -12.83
N PRO A 478 1.78 -11.04 -12.59
CA PRO A 478 0.33 -11.12 -12.58
C PRO A 478 -0.24 -11.55 -13.93
N ILE A 479 -1.33 -12.31 -13.92
CA ILE A 479 -2.13 -12.58 -15.11
C ILE A 479 -3.24 -11.54 -15.17
N VAL A 480 -3.28 -10.76 -16.25
CA VAL A 480 -4.33 -9.78 -16.51
C VAL A 480 -5.35 -10.35 -17.46
N ALA A 481 -6.63 -10.27 -17.10
CA ALA A 481 -7.79 -10.53 -17.93
C ALA A 481 -8.60 -9.23 -18.09
N PRO A 482 -9.60 -9.16 -18.99
CA PRO A 482 -10.33 -7.92 -19.25
C PRO A 482 -11.01 -7.30 -18.02
N ASP A 483 -11.44 -8.11 -17.06
CA ASP A 483 -12.22 -7.73 -15.89
C ASP A 483 -11.57 -8.11 -14.55
N SER A 484 -10.44 -8.82 -14.60
CA SER A 484 -9.81 -9.37 -13.40
C SER A 484 -8.31 -9.52 -13.56
N MET A 485 -7.63 -9.67 -12.42
CA MET A 485 -6.20 -9.94 -12.34
C MET A 485 -5.93 -11.04 -11.32
N ILE A 486 -5.06 -11.98 -11.65
CA ILE A 486 -4.62 -13.04 -10.74
C ILE A 486 -3.20 -12.72 -10.28
N LEU A 487 -3.00 -12.76 -8.95
CA LEU A 487 -1.74 -12.46 -8.27
C LEU A 487 -1.31 -13.64 -7.41
N GLY A 488 -0.01 -13.92 -7.37
CA GLY A 488 0.57 -14.91 -6.46
C GLY A 488 0.74 -14.35 -5.05
N THR A 489 0.51 -15.18 -4.05
CA THR A 489 0.77 -14.92 -2.64
C THR A 489 1.66 -16.02 -2.04
N VAL A 490 2.08 -15.84 -0.79
CA VAL A 490 2.92 -16.83 -0.09
C VAL A 490 2.17 -18.13 0.22
N ASP A 491 0.82 -18.11 0.23
CA ASP A 491 -0.03 -19.23 0.64
C ASP A 491 -1.11 -19.60 -0.39
N GLY A 492 -1.03 -19.06 -1.62
CA GLY A 492 -2.00 -19.30 -2.67
C GLY A 492 -1.96 -18.26 -3.77
N PHE A 493 -3.10 -18.00 -4.37
CA PHE A 493 -3.27 -16.92 -5.33
C PHE A 493 -4.60 -16.20 -5.11
N ILE A 494 -4.65 -14.94 -5.49
CA ILE A 494 -5.85 -14.10 -5.38
C ILE A 494 -6.27 -13.63 -6.76
N SER A 495 -7.56 -13.73 -7.04
CA SER A 495 -8.18 -13.11 -8.20
C SER A 495 -8.88 -11.83 -7.76
N VAL A 496 -8.50 -10.70 -8.32
CA VAL A 496 -9.05 -9.37 -8.01
C VAL A 496 -9.76 -8.82 -9.24
N HIS A 497 -11.00 -8.34 -9.08
CA HIS A 497 -11.69 -7.61 -10.15
C HIS A 497 -11.02 -6.27 -10.39
N THR A 498 -10.80 -5.94 -11.66
CA THR A 498 -10.14 -4.69 -12.08
C THR A 498 -11.12 -3.64 -12.57
N ILE A 499 -12.34 -4.05 -12.95
CA ILE A 499 -13.42 -3.14 -13.35
C ILE A 499 -14.27 -2.81 -12.13
N PHE A 500 -14.29 -1.54 -11.77
CA PHE A 500 -15.12 -1.03 -10.68
C PHE A 500 -16.08 0.02 -11.24
N SER A 501 -17.37 -0.18 -10.99
CA SER A 501 -18.34 0.91 -11.19
C SER A 501 -18.03 2.01 -10.16
N LYS A 502 -18.03 3.27 -10.61
CA LYS A 502 -17.96 4.41 -9.66
C LYS A 502 -19.07 4.24 -8.61
N SER A 503 -18.71 4.43 -7.36
CA SER A 503 -19.70 4.47 -6.30
C SER A 503 -20.71 5.58 -6.59
N LYS A 504 -22.00 5.28 -6.47
CA LYS A 504 -23.06 6.27 -6.52
C LYS A 504 -23.19 7.01 -5.18
N ASP A 505 -22.62 6.41 -4.13
CA ASP A 505 -22.67 6.94 -2.78
C ASP A 505 -21.63 8.04 -2.61
N LYS A 506 -22.04 9.13 -2.00
CA LYS A 506 -21.17 10.24 -1.60
C LYS A 506 -21.17 10.31 -0.07
N PRO A 507 -20.38 9.45 0.61
CA PRO A 507 -20.38 9.46 2.06
C PRO A 507 -19.91 10.81 2.58
N HIS A 508 -20.54 11.28 3.63
CA HIS A 508 -20.22 12.56 4.24
C HIS A 508 -18.86 12.51 4.93
N ILE A 509 -18.05 13.58 4.72
CA ILE A 509 -16.78 13.77 5.43
C ILE A 509 -17.02 14.80 6.54
N GLU A 510 -16.90 14.39 7.78
CA GLU A 510 -16.87 15.29 8.92
C GLU A 510 -15.44 15.73 9.18
N ILE A 511 -15.21 17.04 9.24
CA ILE A 511 -13.91 17.62 9.54
C ILE A 511 -13.98 18.27 10.92
N THR A 512 -13.02 17.93 11.78
CA THR A 512 -12.84 18.56 13.09
C THR A 512 -11.44 19.17 13.18
N THR A 513 -11.32 20.31 13.87
CA THR A 513 -10.04 21.00 14.03
C THR A 513 -9.84 21.47 15.46
N THR A 514 -8.58 21.56 15.89
CA THR A 514 -8.22 22.14 17.20
C THR A 514 -8.43 23.66 17.22
N ALA A 515 -8.29 24.33 16.08
CA ALA A 515 -8.53 25.77 15.94
C ALA A 515 -8.80 26.13 14.48
N THR A 516 -9.61 27.17 14.25
CA THR A 516 -9.81 27.79 12.92
C THR A 516 -8.91 28.99 12.70
N THR A 517 -8.25 29.48 13.77
CA THR A 517 -7.30 30.59 13.72
C THR A 517 -6.03 30.20 14.46
N THR A 518 -4.88 30.43 13.84
CA THR A 518 -3.56 30.07 14.41
C THR A 518 -2.52 31.14 14.12
N GLY A 519 -1.40 31.10 14.85
CA GLY A 519 -0.24 31.93 14.58
C GLY A 519 0.65 31.34 13.48
N MET A 520 1.52 32.18 12.90
CA MET A 520 2.48 31.78 11.88
C MET A 520 3.37 30.63 12.37
N GLY A 521 3.44 29.54 11.64
CA GLY A 521 4.25 28.37 11.94
C GLY A 521 3.72 27.50 13.11
N ILE A 522 2.60 27.86 13.74
CA ILE A 522 1.97 27.05 14.78
C ILE A 522 1.04 26.03 14.10
N PRO A 523 1.26 24.72 14.27
CA PRO A 523 0.45 23.71 13.65
C PRO A 523 -0.97 23.66 14.21
N VAL A 524 -1.93 23.41 13.34
CA VAL A 524 -3.33 23.11 13.68
C VAL A 524 -3.58 21.67 13.27
N THR A 525 -4.15 20.89 14.18
CA THR A 525 -4.56 19.52 13.87
C THR A 525 -5.95 19.52 13.24
N ILE A 526 -6.05 18.94 12.07
CA ILE A 526 -7.30 18.74 11.33
C ILE A 526 -7.51 17.23 11.23
N ASN A 527 -8.66 16.76 11.70
CA ASN A 527 -9.07 15.36 11.60
C ASN A 527 -10.26 15.26 10.65
N ALA A 528 -10.23 14.26 9.77
CA ALA A 528 -11.34 13.96 8.88
C ALA A 528 -11.81 12.52 9.10
N ILE A 529 -13.12 12.31 9.11
CA ILE A 529 -13.76 11.01 9.22
C ILE A 529 -14.85 10.92 8.17
N THR A 530 -14.85 9.85 7.40
CA THR A 530 -15.89 9.57 6.40
C THR A 530 -16.91 8.61 6.98
N LEU A 531 -18.18 9.00 6.93
CA LEU A 531 -19.29 8.21 7.49
C LEU A 531 -19.76 7.13 6.51
N ASP A 532 -18.91 6.14 6.27
CA ASP A 532 -19.21 4.90 5.55
C ASP A 532 -18.88 3.71 6.45
N HIS A 533 -19.91 3.04 6.95
CA HIS A 533 -19.77 2.01 7.96
C HIS A 533 -19.36 0.65 7.39
N ARG A 534 -19.44 0.44 6.06
CA ARG A 534 -19.19 -0.87 5.42
C ARG A 534 -17.78 -1.42 5.70
N LEU A 535 -16.75 -0.62 5.47
CA LEU A 535 -15.34 -0.96 5.70
C LEU A 535 -14.56 0.32 6.07
N PRO A 536 -14.76 0.90 7.25
CA PRO A 536 -14.19 2.22 7.58
C PRO A 536 -12.65 2.23 7.61
N HIS A 537 -12.01 1.09 7.90
CA HIS A 537 -10.54 1.00 7.92
C HIS A 537 -9.89 0.95 6.53
N THR A 538 -10.67 0.86 5.45
CA THR A 538 -10.17 0.84 4.07
C THR A 538 -10.35 2.18 3.35
N ILE A 539 -10.82 3.19 4.06
CA ILE A 539 -11.04 4.52 3.53
C ILE A 539 -9.72 5.28 3.53
N TYR A 540 -9.35 5.80 2.37
CA TYR A 540 -8.17 6.64 2.19
C TYR A 540 -8.58 8.09 1.99
N TYR A 541 -7.71 9.01 2.38
CA TYR A 541 -7.97 10.44 2.33
C TYR A 541 -6.89 11.15 1.53
N ALA A 542 -7.29 12.27 0.91
CA ALA A 542 -6.35 13.19 0.30
C ALA A 542 -6.77 14.63 0.61
N TRP A 543 -5.80 15.51 0.74
CA TRP A 543 -6.02 16.91 1.04
C TRP A 543 -5.21 17.82 0.10
N ARG A 544 -5.69 19.04 -0.08
CA ARG A 544 -4.95 20.11 -0.74
C ARG A 544 -5.39 21.47 -0.20
N VAL A 545 -4.56 22.48 -0.43
CA VAL A 545 -5.03 23.87 -0.31
C VAL A 545 -5.76 24.23 -1.59
N LYS A 546 -6.94 24.84 -1.50
CA LYS A 546 -7.76 25.23 -2.64
C LYS A 546 -6.98 26.14 -3.59
N GLY A 547 -6.92 25.75 -4.85
CA GLY A 547 -6.10 26.41 -5.87
C GLY A 547 -4.77 25.70 -6.16
N GLU A 548 -4.37 24.72 -5.37
CA GLU A 548 -3.28 23.80 -5.73
C GLU A 548 -3.84 22.67 -6.62
N ASP A 549 -3.11 22.29 -7.66
CA ASP A 549 -3.56 21.25 -8.60
C ASP A 549 -3.35 19.84 -8.06
N GLU A 550 -2.34 19.64 -7.20
CA GLU A 550 -1.96 18.32 -6.71
C GLU A 550 -2.60 18.00 -5.36
N TRP A 551 -3.06 16.74 -5.21
CA TRP A 551 -3.55 16.20 -3.96
C TRP A 551 -2.43 15.53 -3.18
N ASN A 552 -2.35 15.83 -1.89
CA ASN A 552 -1.48 15.15 -0.93
C ASN A 552 -2.26 14.00 -0.30
N TYR A 553 -1.68 12.82 -0.24
CA TYR A 553 -2.33 11.63 0.28
C TYR A 553 -1.89 11.36 1.72
N PHE A 554 -2.84 10.94 2.56
CA PHE A 554 -2.51 10.50 3.91
C PHE A 554 -1.90 9.10 3.85
N GLU A 555 -0.79 8.90 4.55
CA GLU A 555 -0.12 7.59 4.65
C GLU A 555 -0.74 6.71 5.75
N SER A 556 -1.45 7.31 6.70
CA SER A 556 -2.13 6.64 7.80
C SER A 556 -3.65 6.57 7.59
N GLU A 557 -4.30 5.61 8.25
CA GLU A 557 -5.76 5.45 8.26
C GLU A 557 -6.50 6.60 8.93
N ASN A 558 -5.86 7.18 9.92
CA ASN A 558 -6.39 8.36 10.57
C ASN A 558 -6.04 9.58 9.71
N ALA A 559 -7.04 10.21 9.12
CA ALA A 559 -6.86 11.44 8.39
C ALA A 559 -6.57 12.60 9.36
N VAL A 560 -5.38 12.55 9.96
CA VAL A 560 -4.88 13.58 10.87
C VAL A 560 -3.84 14.40 10.13
N LEU A 561 -4.16 15.65 9.86
CA LEU A 561 -3.28 16.60 9.21
C LEU A 561 -2.79 17.63 10.24
N GLU A 562 -1.48 17.74 10.39
CA GLU A 562 -0.86 18.87 11.05
C GLU A 562 -0.58 19.97 10.01
N PHE A 563 -1.45 20.96 9.97
CA PHE A 563 -1.34 22.06 9.03
C PHE A 563 -0.66 23.26 9.66
N ALA A 564 0.47 23.68 9.08
CA ALA A 564 1.20 24.89 9.48
C ALA A 564 1.61 25.69 8.24
N ARG A 565 1.47 27.02 8.31
CA ARG A 565 1.97 27.96 7.27
C ARG A 565 2.66 29.15 7.94
N PHE A 566 3.73 29.62 7.30
CA PHE A 566 4.48 30.79 7.77
C PHE A 566 4.00 32.12 7.18
N LEU A 567 3.17 32.06 6.12
CA LEU A 567 2.58 33.25 5.53
C LEU A 567 1.20 33.49 6.13
N PRO A 568 0.90 34.74 6.56
CA PRO A 568 -0.46 35.12 6.99
C PRO A 568 -1.43 35.01 5.84
N GLY A 569 -2.65 34.59 6.15
CA GLY A 569 -3.72 34.46 5.15
C GLY A 569 -4.80 33.47 5.57
N SER A 570 -5.83 33.37 4.77
CA SER A 570 -6.87 32.36 4.89
C SER A 570 -6.61 31.25 3.90
N TYR A 571 -6.57 30.02 4.39
CA TYR A 571 -6.30 28.81 3.63
C TYR A 571 -7.52 27.91 3.67
N ASP A 572 -8.16 27.71 2.53
CA ASP A 572 -9.24 26.72 2.39
C ASP A 572 -8.60 25.35 2.14
N ILE A 573 -8.70 24.47 3.10
CA ILE A 573 -8.18 23.11 3.02
C ILE A 573 -9.31 22.22 2.55
N GLU A 574 -9.16 21.63 1.38
CA GLU A 574 -10.08 20.66 0.81
C GLU A 574 -9.61 19.24 1.17
N ILE A 575 -10.53 18.42 1.67
CA ILE A 575 -10.30 17.02 1.98
C ILE A 575 -11.31 16.19 1.21
N ARG A 576 -10.86 15.14 0.55
CA ARG A 576 -11.70 14.13 -0.09
C ARG A 576 -11.35 12.74 0.42
N SER A 577 -12.28 11.81 0.30
CA SER A 577 -12.02 10.41 0.67
C SER A 577 -12.42 9.44 -0.43
N THR A 578 -11.97 8.21 -0.27
CA THR A 578 -12.54 7.07 -0.99
C THR A 578 -13.84 6.63 -0.32
N ASP A 579 -14.60 5.78 -1.02
CA ASP A 579 -15.64 4.97 -0.39
C ASP A 579 -15.01 3.78 0.39
N ALA A 580 -15.85 2.96 0.99
CA ALA A 580 -15.44 1.76 1.71
C ALA A 580 -14.68 0.72 0.84
N PHE A 581 -14.74 0.83 -0.48
CA PHE A 581 -14.03 -0.07 -1.41
C PHE A 581 -12.77 0.55 -2.00
N GLY A 582 -12.30 1.67 -1.45
CA GLY A 582 -11.10 2.37 -1.88
C GLY A 582 -11.26 3.11 -3.21
N LEU A 583 -12.48 3.38 -3.66
CA LEU A 583 -12.75 4.18 -4.87
C LEU A 583 -12.90 5.65 -4.48
N TRP A 584 -12.14 6.51 -5.14
CA TRP A 584 -12.28 7.96 -4.96
C TRP A 584 -13.67 8.43 -5.35
N THR A 585 -14.28 9.20 -4.47
CA THR A 585 -15.62 9.78 -4.65
C THR A 585 -15.53 11.28 -4.80
N ASP A 586 -16.62 11.92 -5.29
CA ASP A 586 -16.71 13.38 -5.38
C ASP A 586 -17.28 13.97 -4.08
N ASN A 587 -16.79 13.52 -2.92
CA ASN A 587 -17.27 13.89 -1.59
C ASN A 587 -16.39 14.93 -0.89
N THR A 588 -15.86 15.89 -1.62
CA THR A 588 -14.95 16.90 -1.08
C THR A 588 -15.64 17.75 0.00
N SER A 589 -15.00 17.83 1.17
CA SER A 589 -15.36 18.73 2.28
C SER A 589 -14.23 19.74 2.50
N SER A 590 -14.53 20.94 3.00
CA SER A 590 -13.52 21.98 3.17
C SER A 590 -13.59 22.64 4.54
N ILE A 591 -12.44 23.09 5.01
CA ILE A 591 -12.31 23.89 6.22
C ILE A 591 -11.36 25.08 5.98
N THR A 592 -11.71 26.23 6.48
CA THR A 592 -10.87 27.44 6.38
C THR A 592 -10.06 27.62 7.64
N ILE A 593 -8.75 27.69 7.49
CA ILE A 593 -7.78 28.01 8.56
C ILE A 593 -7.19 29.39 8.31
N THR A 594 -7.32 30.29 9.27
CA THR A 594 -6.77 31.64 9.21
C THR A 594 -5.48 31.73 10.00
N VAL A 595 -4.39 32.03 9.31
CA VAL A 595 -3.06 32.25 9.91
C VAL A 595 -2.88 33.74 10.16
N ILE A 596 -2.74 34.10 11.41
CA ILE A 596 -2.53 35.52 11.83
C ILE A 596 -1.06 35.73 12.24
N PRO A 597 -0.46 36.89 11.91
CA PRO A 597 0.85 37.23 12.42
C PRO A 597 0.74 37.59 13.89
N SER A 598 1.62 37.02 14.74
CA SER A 598 1.77 37.53 16.10
C SER A 598 2.59 38.82 16.07
N TRP A 599 2.26 39.75 16.96
CA TRP A 599 2.88 41.09 17.00
C TRP A 599 4.41 41.05 17.12
N TRP A 600 4.99 40.12 17.87
CA TRP A 600 6.43 39.97 18.03
C TRP A 600 7.08 39.32 16.79
N GLN A 601 6.38 38.45 16.06
CA GLN A 601 6.84 37.86 14.79
C GLN A 601 6.86 38.92 13.69
N THR A 602 5.85 39.80 13.62
CA THR A 602 5.88 40.96 12.69
C THR A 602 7.02 41.92 13.00
N LEU A 603 7.35 42.12 14.28
CA LEU A 603 8.49 42.92 14.70
C LEU A 603 9.82 42.28 14.28
N ILE A 604 9.99 40.97 14.44
CA ILE A 604 11.17 40.23 14.01
C ILE A 604 11.32 40.29 12.50
N ILE A 605 10.23 40.07 11.74
CA ILE A 605 10.25 40.15 10.28
C ILE A 605 10.64 41.55 9.83
N LEU A 606 10.12 42.60 10.48
CA LEU A 606 10.48 43.99 10.21
C LEU A 606 11.96 44.24 10.47
N LEU A 607 12.49 43.74 11.59
CA LEU A 607 13.92 43.84 11.92
C LEU A 607 14.80 43.09 10.92
N ILE A 608 14.38 41.90 10.46
CA ILE A 608 15.10 41.14 9.41
C ILE A 608 15.07 41.92 8.10
N VAL A 609 13.95 42.50 7.71
CA VAL A 609 13.85 43.33 6.49
C VAL A 609 14.75 44.56 6.58
N ILE A 610 14.75 45.26 7.72
CA ILE A 610 15.66 46.39 7.96
C ILE A 610 17.12 45.96 7.89
N LEU A 611 17.46 44.80 8.47
CA LEU A 611 18.82 44.26 8.43
C LEU A 611 19.23 43.87 7.00
N LEU A 612 18.32 43.24 6.25
CA LEU A 612 18.57 42.91 4.83
C LEU A 612 18.75 44.17 3.98
N CYS A 613 17.92 45.20 4.18
CA CYS A 613 18.09 46.47 3.53
C CYS A 613 19.43 47.10 3.89
N PHE A 614 19.85 47.04 5.14
CA PHE A 614 21.15 47.54 5.59
C PHE A 614 22.29 46.74 4.95
N ILE A 615 22.19 45.43 4.88
CA ILE A 615 23.17 44.55 4.20
C ILE A 615 23.21 44.87 2.71
N CYS A 616 22.05 45.03 2.05
CA CYS A 616 22.00 45.43 0.64
C CYS A 616 22.68 46.80 0.39
N ILE A 617 22.48 47.78 1.27
CA ILE A 617 23.14 49.10 1.20
C ILE A 617 24.66 48.94 1.43
N LEU A 618 25.06 48.06 2.35
CA LEU A 618 26.47 47.78 2.63
C LEU A 618 27.12 47.04 1.45
N LEU A 619 26.46 46.05 0.87
CA LEU A 619 26.91 45.33 -0.32
C LEU A 619 26.93 46.27 -1.54
N TRP A 620 25.96 47.20 -1.68
CA TRP A 620 25.99 48.21 -2.72
C TRP A 620 27.16 49.19 -2.56
N LYS A 621 27.47 49.58 -1.30
CA LYS A 621 28.68 50.39 -1.01
C LYS A 621 29.98 49.61 -1.24
N LEU A 622 30.00 48.28 -0.95
CA LEU A 622 31.16 47.41 -1.18
C LEU A 622 31.31 47.05 -2.69
N ALA A 623 30.22 46.98 -3.44
CA ALA A 623 30.21 46.70 -4.87
C ALA A 623 30.63 47.94 -5.70
N HIS A 624 30.75 49.15 -5.09
CA HIS A 624 31.27 50.36 -5.70
C HIS A 624 32.57 50.88 -5.05
N PRO A 625 33.61 50.03 -4.80
CA PRO A 625 34.94 50.46 -4.69
C PRO A 625 35.60 50.36 -6.05
N LYS A 626 36.44 51.36 -6.37
CA LYS A 626 37.27 51.42 -7.56
C LYS A 626 38.03 50.10 -7.81
N HIS A 627 38.05 49.70 -9.05
CA HIS A 627 38.82 48.61 -9.63
C HIS A 627 40.03 48.09 -8.87
N ILE A 628 40.13 46.77 -8.70
CA ILE A 628 41.33 45.95 -8.95
C ILE A 628 40.87 44.52 -9.25
N ASP A 629 41.33 44.00 -10.43
CA ASP A 629 41.17 42.61 -10.89
C ASP A 629 41.88 41.62 -9.98
N THR A 630 41.24 40.47 -9.74
CA THR A 630 41.92 39.16 -9.83
C THR A 630 40.90 38.02 -9.81
N THR A 631 41.09 37.13 -10.75
CA THR A 631 40.43 35.83 -10.97
C THR A 631 40.64 34.87 -9.80
N ASP A 632 39.58 34.20 -9.36
CA ASP A 632 39.72 32.87 -8.79
C ASP A 632 38.49 32.00 -9.04
N ILE A 633 38.76 30.81 -9.50
CA ILE A 633 37.79 29.75 -9.90
C ILE A 633 37.57 28.82 -8.69
N SER A 634 36.34 28.69 -8.26
CA SER A 634 35.95 27.63 -7.29
C SER A 634 35.01 26.61 -7.95
N PRO A 635 35.21 25.32 -7.72
CA PRO A 635 34.45 24.28 -8.40
C PRO A 635 33.05 24.09 -7.78
N SER A 636 32.09 23.89 -8.67
CA SER A 636 30.68 23.63 -8.37
C SER A 636 30.50 22.30 -7.63
N LYS A 637 29.68 22.29 -6.59
CA LYS A 637 29.21 21.09 -5.92
C LYS A 637 28.18 20.37 -6.80
N PRO A 638 28.18 19.03 -6.88
CA PRO A 638 27.18 18.28 -7.61
C PRO A 638 25.82 18.36 -6.91
N ASP A 639 24.76 18.53 -7.69
CA ASP A 639 23.37 18.56 -7.24
C ASP A 639 22.95 17.22 -6.64
N THR A 640 22.61 17.22 -5.36
CA THR A 640 21.96 16.07 -4.71
C THR A 640 20.47 16.14 -4.93
N THR A 641 19.88 15.05 -5.43
CA THR A 641 18.43 14.98 -5.68
C THR A 641 17.62 14.99 -4.37
N PRO A 642 16.35 15.46 -4.37
CA PRO A 642 15.48 15.41 -3.18
C PRO A 642 15.32 14.01 -2.58
N PHE A 643 15.53 12.99 -3.39
CA PHE A 643 15.49 11.57 -2.99
C PHE A 643 16.68 11.18 -2.12
N ASP A 644 17.88 11.53 -2.54
CA ASP A 644 19.11 11.22 -1.79
C ASP A 644 19.06 11.84 -0.39
N ARG A 645 18.43 13.02 -0.26
CA ARG A 645 18.22 13.68 1.03
C ARG A 645 17.23 12.93 1.92
N LYS A 646 16.13 12.42 1.36
CA LYS A 646 15.13 11.66 2.14
C LYS A 646 15.71 10.33 2.62
N LEU A 647 16.41 9.61 1.75
CA LEU A 647 17.11 8.38 2.11
C LEU A 647 18.17 8.62 3.16
N ALA A 648 19.00 9.66 2.99
CA ALA A 648 20.01 10.03 3.96
C ALA A 648 19.38 10.34 5.33
N SER A 649 18.26 11.08 5.36
CA SER A 649 17.56 11.39 6.60
C SER A 649 16.97 10.16 7.29
N MET A 650 16.41 9.22 6.52
CA MET A 650 15.92 7.96 7.08
C MET A 650 17.03 7.12 7.70
N ILE A 651 18.16 7.00 7.00
CA ILE A 651 19.34 6.27 7.50
C ILE A 651 19.91 6.95 8.76
N VAL A 652 20.04 8.27 8.75
CA VAL A 652 20.52 9.03 9.90
C VAL A 652 19.61 8.85 11.10
N ASN A 653 18.28 9.00 10.90
CA ASN A 653 17.31 8.85 11.98
C ASN A 653 17.30 7.42 12.56
N ALA A 654 17.37 6.40 11.70
CA ALA A 654 17.44 5.02 12.15
C ALA A 654 18.69 4.75 13.01
N ILE A 655 19.84 5.27 12.58
CA ILE A 655 21.10 5.12 13.35
C ILE A 655 21.06 5.94 14.65
N GLU A 656 20.50 7.16 14.62
CA GLU A 656 20.41 8.01 15.83
C GLU A 656 19.48 7.42 16.89
N ASN A 657 18.39 6.76 16.49
CA ASN A 657 17.48 6.09 17.42
C ASN A 657 18.12 4.91 18.16
N HIS A 658 19.17 4.34 17.60
CA HIS A 658 19.91 3.18 18.17
C HIS A 658 21.38 3.50 18.39
N ILE A 659 21.70 4.75 18.66
CA ILE A 659 23.09 5.24 18.70
C ILE A 659 23.92 4.61 19.82
N ASP A 660 23.30 4.28 20.94
CA ASP A 660 23.89 3.67 22.13
C ASP A 660 23.89 2.14 22.12
N ASP A 661 23.17 1.53 21.19
CA ASP A 661 23.12 0.08 21.06
C ASP A 661 24.38 -0.43 20.35
N SER A 662 25.21 -1.17 21.07
CA SER A 662 26.46 -1.75 20.54
C SER A 662 26.26 -2.88 19.54
N GLU A 663 25.12 -3.55 19.60
CA GLU A 663 24.76 -4.65 18.70
C GLU A 663 24.11 -4.16 17.40
N TYR A 664 23.75 -2.86 17.35
CA TYR A 664 23.14 -2.29 16.15
C TYR A 664 24.13 -2.27 14.97
N ASP A 665 23.89 -3.14 14.03
CA ASP A 665 24.72 -3.37 12.84
C ASP A 665 24.00 -3.05 11.53
N VAL A 666 24.59 -3.44 10.40
CA VAL A 666 24.04 -3.18 9.06
C VAL A 666 22.75 -3.98 8.81
N GLU A 667 22.56 -5.10 9.49
CA GLU A 667 21.38 -5.94 9.34
C GLU A 667 20.18 -5.30 10.05
N HIS A 668 20.39 -4.79 11.26
CA HIS A 668 19.38 -4.01 11.98
C HIS A 668 19.03 -2.72 11.24
N LEU A 669 20.02 -1.99 10.73
CA LEU A 669 19.78 -0.80 9.92
C LEU A 669 18.98 -1.11 8.66
N ALA A 670 19.24 -2.23 8.00
CA ALA A 670 18.49 -2.65 6.80
C ALA A 670 17.01 -2.91 7.13
N ASN A 671 16.75 -3.58 8.25
CA ASN A 671 15.40 -3.83 8.73
C ASN A 671 14.65 -2.52 9.08
N ASP A 672 15.30 -1.60 9.77
CA ASP A 672 14.69 -0.32 10.19
C ASP A 672 14.32 0.58 9.01
N VAL A 673 15.13 0.57 7.95
CA VAL A 673 14.82 1.31 6.73
C VAL A 673 13.98 0.52 5.72
N GLY A 674 13.55 -0.72 6.08
CA GLY A 674 12.68 -1.56 5.26
C GLY A 674 13.35 -2.08 3.99
N MET A 675 14.66 -2.33 4.00
CA MET A 675 15.45 -2.77 2.85
C MET A 675 16.18 -4.08 3.13
N SER A 676 16.43 -4.87 2.09
CA SER A 676 17.38 -5.97 2.22
C SER A 676 18.81 -5.44 2.38
N ARG A 677 19.69 -6.22 3.02
CA ARG A 677 21.10 -5.85 3.24
C ARG A 677 21.81 -5.48 1.93
N SER A 678 21.56 -6.22 0.86
CA SER A 678 22.13 -5.96 -0.47
C SER A 678 21.61 -4.65 -1.08
N GLN A 679 20.31 -4.38 -0.90
CA GLN A 679 19.68 -3.12 -1.34
C GLN A 679 20.25 -1.92 -0.58
N LEU A 680 20.39 -2.02 0.74
CA LEU A 680 20.98 -0.96 1.55
C LEU A 680 22.41 -0.65 1.13
N TYR A 681 23.24 -1.68 0.87
CA TYR A 681 24.60 -1.47 0.36
C TYR A 681 24.63 -0.78 -1.00
N SER A 682 23.79 -1.20 -1.93
CA SER A 682 23.67 -0.60 -3.26
C SER A 682 23.24 0.86 -3.17
N GLN A 683 22.22 1.15 -2.37
CA GLN A 683 21.67 2.49 -2.18
C GLN A 683 22.65 3.45 -1.49
N CYS A 684 23.30 3.03 -0.42
CA CYS A 684 24.30 3.84 0.27
C CYS A 684 25.49 4.15 -0.64
N ARG A 685 25.87 3.21 -1.51
CA ARG A 685 27.01 3.39 -2.43
C ARG A 685 26.65 4.31 -3.59
N SER A 686 25.43 4.21 -4.15
CA SER A 686 24.98 5.05 -5.27
C SER A 686 24.59 6.46 -4.82
N ALA A 687 23.77 6.61 -3.77
CA ALA A 687 23.24 7.90 -3.35
C ALA A 687 24.20 8.69 -2.43
N LEU A 688 24.95 8.00 -1.55
CA LEU A 688 25.78 8.63 -0.51
C LEU A 688 27.27 8.40 -0.71
N GLN A 689 27.66 7.60 -1.71
CA GLN A 689 29.05 7.20 -1.97
C GLN A 689 29.77 6.60 -0.74
N ARG A 690 29.02 5.97 0.16
CA ARG A 690 29.47 5.42 1.44
C ARG A 690 28.90 4.03 1.64
N THR A 691 29.57 3.22 2.46
CA THR A 691 28.99 1.94 2.89
C THR A 691 28.11 2.13 4.12
N PRO A 692 27.06 1.32 4.33
CA PRO A 692 26.24 1.38 5.54
C PRO A 692 27.03 1.31 6.84
N ALA A 693 28.00 0.40 6.91
CA ALA A 693 28.88 0.30 8.08
C ALA A 693 29.71 1.56 8.33
N SER A 694 30.18 2.23 7.25
CA SER A 694 30.91 3.49 7.39
C SER A 694 30.00 4.64 7.85
N LEU A 695 28.72 4.62 7.47
CA LEU A 695 27.72 5.61 7.89
C LEU A 695 27.40 5.45 9.39
N ILE A 696 27.17 4.22 9.86
CA ILE A 696 26.96 3.96 11.29
C ILE A 696 28.16 4.48 12.09
N LEU A 697 29.36 4.16 11.67
CA LEU A 697 30.58 4.61 12.36
C LEU A 697 30.72 6.14 12.34
N GLU A 698 30.46 6.77 11.20
CA GLU A 698 30.59 8.23 11.04
C GLU A 698 29.57 8.98 11.92
N ILE A 699 28.34 8.52 12.00
CA ILE A 699 27.29 9.14 12.82
C ILE A 699 27.62 8.95 14.32
N ARG A 700 28.07 7.76 14.72
CA ARG A 700 28.56 7.51 16.09
C ARG A 700 29.70 8.43 16.46
N LEU A 701 30.67 8.62 15.57
CA LEU A 701 31.78 9.54 15.80
C LEU A 701 31.36 11.00 15.84
N LYS A 702 30.42 11.44 14.95
CA LYS A 702 29.86 12.80 15.02
C LYS A 702 29.12 13.04 16.33
N ARG A 703 28.35 12.07 16.81
CA ARG A 703 27.68 12.16 18.10
C ARG A 703 28.66 12.20 19.27
N ALA A 704 29.71 11.40 19.17
CA ALA A 704 30.81 11.45 20.18
C ALA A 704 31.46 12.84 20.22
N MET A 705 31.76 13.45 19.06
CA MET A 705 32.33 14.81 19.02
C MET A 705 31.41 15.85 19.67
N GLN A 706 30.09 15.75 19.43
CA GLN A 706 29.10 16.62 20.07
C GLN A 706 29.09 16.44 21.60
N LEU A 707 29.06 15.19 22.07
CA LEU A 707 29.06 14.90 23.52
C LEU A 707 30.37 15.28 24.18
N ILE A 708 31.54 15.18 23.53
CA ILE A 708 32.81 15.65 24.02
C ILE A 708 32.81 17.19 24.19
N ALA A 709 32.26 17.91 23.21
CA ALA A 709 32.15 19.36 23.23
C ALA A 709 31.27 19.90 24.39
N THR A 710 30.30 19.11 24.88
CA THR A 710 29.47 19.53 26.02
C THR A 710 30.16 19.42 27.38
N HIS A 711 31.30 18.76 27.48
CA HIS A 711 32.05 18.46 28.70
C HIS A 711 31.22 17.78 29.81
N SER A 712 30.03 17.25 29.48
CA SER A 712 29.07 16.72 30.46
C SER A 712 29.35 15.28 30.88
N PHE A 713 30.18 14.55 30.13
CA PHE A 713 30.43 13.12 30.35
C PHE A 713 31.93 12.82 30.25
N ARG A 714 32.38 11.74 30.93
CA ARG A 714 33.75 11.22 30.79
C ARG A 714 33.88 10.51 29.42
N ILE A 715 35.08 10.53 28.84
CA ILE A 715 35.38 9.93 27.54
C ILE A 715 34.94 8.45 27.46
N ASN A 716 35.13 7.68 28.54
CA ASN A 716 34.69 6.29 28.60
C ASN A 716 33.16 6.15 28.59
N GLU A 717 32.43 7.05 29.23
CA GLU A 717 30.96 7.07 29.22
C GLU A 717 30.43 7.45 27.83
N ILE A 718 31.10 8.39 27.16
CA ILE A 718 30.77 8.78 25.78
C ILE A 718 30.92 7.60 24.84
N ALA A 719 32.00 6.79 24.99
CA ALA A 719 32.20 5.61 24.18
C ALA A 719 30.97 4.66 24.23
N TYR A 720 30.47 4.37 25.44
CA TYR A 720 29.28 3.54 25.61
C TYR A 720 28.02 4.21 25.08
N LYS A 721 27.82 5.51 25.35
CA LYS A 721 26.66 6.28 24.85
C LYS A 721 26.57 6.40 23.35
N VAL A 722 27.62 6.10 22.62
CA VAL A 722 27.64 6.07 21.15
C VAL A 722 27.84 4.67 20.58
N GLY A 723 27.51 3.63 21.36
CA GLY A 723 27.44 2.25 20.92
C GLY A 723 28.79 1.55 20.70
N PHE A 724 29.84 1.94 21.42
CA PHE A 724 31.09 1.17 21.45
C PHE A 724 31.21 0.35 22.75
N THR A 725 31.51 -0.93 22.61
CA THR A 725 31.68 -1.85 23.74
C THR A 725 33.01 -1.70 24.47
N ASP A 726 34.04 -1.15 23.79
CA ASP A 726 35.38 -0.94 24.35
C ASP A 726 35.84 0.50 24.13
N PRO A 727 36.05 1.28 25.23
CA PRO A 727 36.59 2.65 25.19
C PRO A 727 37.98 2.76 24.55
N LYS A 728 38.80 1.73 24.64
CA LYS A 728 40.14 1.72 24.01
C LYS A 728 40.03 1.60 22.50
N TYR A 729 39.12 0.74 22.04
CA TYR A 729 38.81 0.61 20.61
C TYR A 729 38.20 1.92 20.08
N PHE A 730 37.23 2.50 20.79
CA PHE A 730 36.69 3.82 20.47
C PHE A 730 37.78 4.87 20.30
N ALA A 731 38.69 5.02 21.24
CA ALA A 731 39.76 6.02 21.18
C ALA A 731 40.69 5.81 19.98
N LYS A 732 40.99 4.55 19.61
CA LYS A 732 41.78 4.20 18.43
C LYS A 732 41.08 4.59 17.14
N VAL A 733 39.79 4.27 17.02
CA VAL A 733 38.98 4.59 15.85
C VAL A 733 38.75 6.08 15.70
N PHE A 734 38.46 6.77 16.81
CA PHE A 734 38.30 8.21 16.85
C PHE A 734 39.60 8.92 16.38
N LYS A 735 40.77 8.56 16.94
CA LYS A 735 42.04 9.08 16.48
C LYS A 735 42.32 8.85 15.02
N SER A 736 42.01 7.66 14.52
CA SER A 736 42.19 7.28 13.08
C SER A 736 41.33 8.12 12.13
N LYS A 737 40.11 8.50 12.56
CA LYS A 737 39.14 9.22 11.72
C LYS A 737 39.14 10.72 11.89
N VAL A 738 39.41 11.20 13.12
CA VAL A 738 39.38 12.64 13.48
C VAL A 738 40.80 13.24 13.49
N GLY A 739 41.82 12.41 13.49
CA GLY A 739 43.24 12.85 13.48
C GLY A 739 43.85 13.08 14.87
N MET A 740 43.04 13.16 15.93
CA MET A 740 43.48 13.37 17.32
C MET A 740 42.69 12.49 18.28
N THR A 741 43.22 12.29 19.49
CA THR A 741 42.52 11.49 20.51
C THR A 741 41.29 12.23 21.04
N PRO A 742 40.26 11.50 21.59
CA PRO A 742 39.10 12.15 22.20
C PRO A 742 39.44 13.17 23.28
N SER A 743 40.50 12.91 24.10
CA SER A 743 40.95 13.84 25.13
C SER A 743 41.57 15.10 24.52
N GLN A 744 42.42 14.97 23.50
CA GLN A 744 42.95 16.10 22.76
C GLN A 744 41.84 16.94 22.10
N TYR A 745 40.80 16.27 21.56
CA TYR A 745 39.67 16.97 20.99
C TYR A 745 38.87 17.75 22.04
N ALA A 746 38.72 17.22 23.25
CA ALA A 746 38.09 17.92 24.34
C ALA A 746 38.89 19.21 24.75
N GLU A 747 40.22 19.11 24.82
CA GLU A 747 41.10 20.25 25.14
C GLU A 747 41.03 21.37 24.08
N THR A 748 40.98 21.01 22.78
CA THR A 748 40.87 22.00 21.69
C THR A 748 39.56 22.78 21.75
N LYS A 749 38.45 22.15 22.19
CA LYS A 749 37.16 22.83 22.33
C LYS A 749 37.07 23.75 23.55
N THR A 750 37.77 23.41 24.63
CA THR A 750 37.87 24.29 25.79
C THR A 750 38.63 25.59 25.48
N THR A 751 39.60 25.54 24.54
CA THR A 751 40.41 26.71 24.15
C THR A 751 39.71 27.63 23.12
N GLU A 752 38.69 27.13 22.43
CA GLU A 752 37.89 27.94 21.48
C GLU A 752 36.73 28.72 22.16
N GLU A 753 36.33 28.34 23.37
CA GLU A 753 35.25 29.00 24.15
C GLU A 753 35.81 29.97 25.25
N SER A 754 37.09 30.00 25.48
CA SER A 754 37.78 30.96 26.34
C SER A 754 38.43 32.12 25.54
#